data_c24e0f8c47a90823279b4db517598d4e
#
_entry.id   c24e0f8c47a90823279b4db517598d4e
#
_cell.length_a   1.000
_cell.length_b   1.000
_cell.length_c   1.000
_cell.angle_alpha   90.00
_cell.angle_beta   90.00
_cell.angle_gamma   90.00
#
_symmetry.space_group_name_H-M   'P 1'
#
loop_
_entity.id
_entity.type
_entity.pdbx_description
1 polymer ?
#
loop_
_entity_poly.entity_id
_entity_poly.type
_entity_poly.pdbx_seq_one_letter_code
_entity_poly.pdbx_strand_id
1 'polypeptide(L)'
;MRYALSAAIAAALAPGAVLAQDAQPAAAAAADSATTLDAVVVSGTARFKGVRKRDASFSITTASAEQLQEAVPLSTADALKVVPGVWAESAGGSTGANIFVRGMPSEGDAPFVTVQMDGAPLFPPPTLSFLENSTLFRMDDTIERMEVLRGGPSPIFSNGQPGATVNFIQKKGGEEPAGSLRLGLGSDGFRRVDLFNSGKLGEGWYYSVGGFYRSTDGVRDTQFPADKGGQLSATLTHSWDAGEITVYARHTDDKNAFFTPIPLLSRDNGSSLSSFPGLNAQTGTLLGNDFRHVTIPTGRGTSISRDLADGRGINLDVFGASMDFYVGDWTISDRVNFVTGSAPTNGLFTGASPQTLSSFIAGYGSAGTATYVNGGGAVDPNQQVLTAGFWVVDKEIESFTNDLRFSKDLFEGNTLTAGVYFAKYSSKDTWYLGNNMLLTAQNNARRINLTLADGRQVTRDGFTGTSFFSLRGDYDGQNTAVFLADEWQVNERLRLDGGIRYEWQQVDGTVHDTATVDLDGNPNTLYDNATSISLPSSRRIDQDDKHFSWTLGANYKLTDNASVFARANSGYKLPAFDNLRDGNTKVQEIDQYELGFKSGAQSYDLYLTAFYNKFTNSPFQAFLQDGTNFTTVGDSRAYGVEVEGAWRPVGGLELALTGVWLDAKYENYREFTGNQVMRQPKQQFRFTPSYYWTLPFGDLKVFATYSRIGDRYADLANTQKLPSYHTLDVGANLHVGEHWEFAATGSNVSNELGLTEGNVRVPGAATGGVFMGRPIAGRSYLFSAAYKW
;
A
#
# COMPACT_ATOMS: atom_id res chain seq x y z
N MET A 1 -4.10 -22.55 20.84
CA MET A 1 -4.04 -22.39 19.38
C MET A 1 -2.60 -22.43 18.82
N ARG A 2 -1.59 -21.76 19.43
CA ARG A 2 -0.18 -21.79 18.97
C ARG A 2 0.43 -23.20 18.83
N TYR A 3 0.06 -24.18 19.65
CA TYR A 3 0.59 -25.55 19.58
C TYR A 3 -0.11 -26.46 18.55
N ALA A 4 -1.34 -26.15 18.14
CA ALA A 4 -2.05 -26.93 17.13
C ALA A 4 -1.56 -26.63 15.70
N LEU A 5 -1.13 -25.40 15.44
CA LEU A 5 -0.55 -25.01 14.15
C LEU A 5 0.83 -25.63 13.91
N SER A 6 1.65 -25.72 14.98
CA SER A 6 2.97 -26.35 14.92
C SER A 6 2.90 -27.86 14.65
N ALA A 7 1.85 -28.54 15.11
CA ALA A 7 1.66 -29.97 14.85
C ALA A 7 1.20 -30.26 13.41
N ALA A 8 0.42 -29.36 12.79
CA ALA A 8 0.00 -29.47 11.40
C ALA A 8 1.18 -29.29 10.43
N ILE A 9 2.15 -28.44 10.78
CA ILE A 9 3.36 -28.19 9.98
C ILE A 9 4.29 -29.40 10.00
N ALA A 10 4.43 -30.09 11.14
CA ALA A 10 5.27 -31.27 11.24
C ALA A 10 4.71 -32.48 10.48
N ALA A 11 3.41 -32.58 10.32
CA ALA A 11 2.74 -33.68 9.57
C ALA A 11 2.83 -33.46 8.04
N ALA A 12 2.96 -32.21 7.56
CA ALA A 12 3.06 -31.88 6.13
C ALA A 12 4.49 -32.03 5.57
N LEU A 13 5.49 -32.17 6.43
CA LEU A 13 6.92 -32.28 6.06
C LEU A 13 7.46 -33.72 6.01
N ALA A 14 6.63 -34.75 6.16
CA ALA A 14 7.07 -36.14 6.03
C ALA A 14 7.18 -36.50 4.52
N PRO A 15 8.36 -36.84 3.98
CA PRO A 15 8.51 -37.23 2.58
C PRO A 15 7.90 -38.62 2.35
N GLY A 16 6.72 -38.64 1.70
CA GLY A 16 6.22 -39.87 1.10
C GLY A 16 7.03 -40.18 -0.16
N ALA A 17 7.91 -41.17 -0.10
CA ALA A 17 8.60 -41.68 -1.29
C ALA A 17 7.57 -42.36 -2.18
N VAL A 18 7.10 -41.68 -3.20
CA VAL A 18 6.38 -42.30 -4.32
C VAL A 18 7.39 -42.62 -5.42
N LEU A 19 7.54 -43.90 -5.70
CA LEU A 19 8.32 -44.41 -6.82
C LEU A 19 7.67 -43.95 -8.13
N ALA A 20 8.45 -43.23 -8.94
CA ALA A 20 8.04 -42.77 -10.27
C ALA A 20 7.77 -43.98 -11.18
N GLN A 21 6.60 -44.04 -11.78
CA GLN A 21 6.28 -44.89 -12.90
C GLN A 21 6.41 -44.06 -14.18
N ASP A 22 7.17 -44.57 -15.12
CA ASP A 22 7.47 -43.93 -16.41
C ASP A 22 6.18 -43.48 -17.13
N ALA A 23 5.97 -42.18 -17.22
CA ALA A 23 4.99 -41.56 -18.09
C ALA A 23 5.67 -41.12 -19.40
N GLN A 24 5.15 -41.55 -20.52
CA GLN A 24 5.57 -41.15 -21.86
C GLN A 24 5.45 -39.62 -21.99
N PRO A 25 6.39 -38.92 -22.66
CA PRO A 25 6.34 -37.49 -22.80
C PRO A 25 5.09 -37.10 -23.65
N ALA A 26 4.15 -36.46 -23.01
CA ALA A 26 3.10 -35.73 -23.69
C ALA A 26 3.80 -34.56 -24.43
N ALA A 27 3.60 -34.51 -25.77
CA ALA A 27 4.04 -33.38 -26.56
C ALA A 27 3.56 -32.09 -25.90
N ALA A 28 4.49 -31.17 -25.60
CA ALA A 28 4.19 -29.84 -25.13
C ALA A 28 3.18 -29.21 -26.07
N ALA A 29 1.92 -29.16 -25.68
CA ALA A 29 0.92 -28.33 -26.29
C ALA A 29 1.48 -26.91 -26.22
N ALA A 30 1.76 -26.32 -27.37
CA ALA A 30 2.07 -24.90 -27.49
C ALA A 30 0.98 -24.20 -26.65
N ALA A 31 1.40 -23.51 -25.59
CA ALA A 31 0.51 -22.75 -24.74
C ALA A 31 -0.27 -21.86 -25.69
N ASP A 32 -1.56 -22.17 -25.82
CA ASP A 32 -2.50 -21.35 -26.57
C ASP A 32 -2.40 -19.98 -25.91
N SER A 33 -1.76 -19.02 -26.57
CA SER A 33 -1.54 -17.69 -26.03
C SER A 33 -2.89 -16.97 -26.01
N ALA A 34 -3.72 -17.33 -25.02
CA ALA A 34 -4.91 -16.59 -24.70
C ALA A 34 -4.48 -15.13 -24.55
N THR A 35 -5.08 -14.23 -25.33
CA THR A 35 -4.82 -12.81 -25.20
C THR A 35 -5.18 -12.38 -23.78
N THR A 36 -4.53 -11.36 -23.21
CA THR A 36 -4.89 -10.84 -21.89
C THR A 36 -6.34 -10.37 -21.82
N LEU A 37 -6.98 -10.15 -22.98
CA LEU A 37 -8.41 -9.85 -23.15
C LEU A 37 -9.35 -11.00 -22.76
N ASP A 38 -8.91 -12.23 -22.87
CA ASP A 38 -9.72 -13.42 -22.56
C ASP A 38 -9.65 -13.79 -21.07
N ALA A 39 -8.78 -13.10 -20.30
CA ALA A 39 -8.72 -13.28 -18.85
C ALA A 39 -10.10 -13.00 -18.21
N VAL A 40 -10.56 -13.92 -17.39
CA VAL A 40 -11.77 -13.74 -16.59
C VAL A 40 -11.44 -12.97 -15.34
N VAL A 41 -12.16 -11.87 -15.10
CA VAL A 41 -12.03 -11.01 -13.92
C VAL A 41 -13.28 -11.14 -13.06
N VAL A 42 -13.08 -11.23 -11.76
CA VAL A 42 -14.18 -11.36 -10.78
C VAL A 42 -14.41 -10.07 -10.01
N SER A 43 -13.41 -9.18 -9.95
CA SER A 43 -13.53 -7.89 -9.30
C SER A 43 -14.45 -6.95 -10.08
N GLY A 44 -15.34 -6.27 -9.37
CA GLY A 44 -16.27 -5.32 -9.96
C GLY A 44 -17.42 -5.96 -10.76
N THR A 45 -17.71 -7.22 -10.52
CA THR A 45 -18.85 -7.93 -11.14
C THR A 45 -19.87 -8.35 -10.10
N ALA A 46 -21.12 -8.44 -10.49
CA ALA A 46 -22.18 -8.94 -9.63
C ALA A 46 -22.02 -10.44 -9.38
N ARG A 47 -21.55 -11.17 -10.38
CA ARG A 47 -21.33 -12.62 -10.35
C ARG A 47 -19.88 -12.95 -10.03
N PHE A 48 -19.64 -13.83 -9.08
CA PHE A 48 -18.30 -14.33 -8.79
C PHE A 48 -17.73 -15.28 -9.87
N LYS A 49 -18.55 -15.71 -10.85
CA LYS A 49 -18.05 -16.37 -12.07
C LYS A 49 -17.25 -15.43 -12.97
N GLY A 50 -17.34 -14.12 -12.71
CA GLY A 50 -16.61 -13.11 -13.41
C GLY A 50 -17.10 -12.84 -14.83
N VAL A 51 -16.38 -11.96 -15.52
CA VAL A 51 -16.58 -11.56 -16.91
C VAL A 51 -15.23 -11.53 -17.61
N ARG A 52 -15.19 -11.83 -18.92
CA ARG A 52 -13.96 -11.64 -19.68
C ARG A 52 -13.57 -10.17 -19.70
N LYS A 53 -12.30 -9.86 -19.53
CA LYS A 53 -11.76 -8.48 -19.48
C LYS A 53 -12.21 -7.67 -20.71
N ARG A 54 -12.32 -8.32 -21.87
CA ARG A 54 -12.82 -7.73 -23.12
C ARG A 54 -14.27 -7.27 -23.01
N ASP A 55 -15.13 -8.06 -22.35
CA ASP A 55 -16.57 -7.83 -22.28
C ASP A 55 -16.97 -6.91 -21.11
N ALA A 56 -16.02 -6.60 -20.21
CA ALA A 56 -16.25 -5.70 -19.09
C ALA A 56 -16.43 -4.24 -19.57
N SER A 57 -17.41 -3.55 -19.00
CA SER A 57 -17.71 -2.12 -19.27
C SER A 57 -16.91 -1.16 -18.38
N PHE A 58 -15.72 -1.57 -17.91
CA PHE A 58 -14.87 -0.83 -16.99
C PHE A 58 -13.39 -1.15 -17.21
N SER A 59 -12.54 -0.35 -16.57
CA SER A 59 -11.09 -0.45 -16.61
C SER A 59 -10.57 -1.35 -15.49
N ILE A 60 -9.89 -2.44 -15.85
CA ILE A 60 -9.32 -3.38 -14.90
C ILE A 60 -7.95 -3.89 -15.39
N THR A 61 -6.97 -3.90 -14.51
CA THR A 61 -5.65 -4.51 -14.73
C THR A 61 -5.60 -5.84 -14.01
N THR A 62 -5.07 -6.85 -14.68
CA THR A 62 -4.79 -8.18 -14.13
C THR A 62 -3.30 -8.45 -14.18
N ALA A 63 -2.74 -9.02 -13.12
CA ALA A 63 -1.36 -9.50 -13.11
C ALA A 63 -1.34 -10.93 -12.56
N SER A 64 -0.82 -11.87 -13.34
CA SER A 64 -0.66 -13.26 -12.90
C SER A 64 0.42 -13.38 -11.82
N ALA A 65 0.45 -14.52 -11.11
CA ALA A 65 1.51 -14.80 -10.14
C ALA A 65 2.91 -14.70 -10.77
N GLU A 66 3.08 -15.15 -12.01
CA GLU A 66 4.33 -15.06 -12.75
C GLU A 66 4.73 -13.60 -13.02
N GLN A 67 3.80 -12.77 -13.53
CA GLN A 67 4.03 -11.35 -13.74
C GLN A 67 4.34 -10.60 -12.44
N LEU A 68 3.69 -10.98 -11.34
CA LEU A 68 3.98 -10.42 -10.01
C LEU A 68 5.37 -10.85 -9.52
N GLN A 69 5.77 -12.10 -9.73
CA GLN A 69 7.11 -12.57 -9.39
C GLN A 69 8.20 -11.90 -10.24
N GLU A 70 7.98 -11.72 -11.54
CA GLU A 70 8.90 -11.02 -12.45
C GLU A 70 9.12 -9.56 -12.05
N ALA A 71 8.08 -8.89 -11.57
CA ALA A 71 8.20 -7.52 -11.06
C ALA A 71 9.02 -7.44 -9.77
N VAL A 72 9.27 -8.59 -9.09
CA VAL A 72 9.95 -8.71 -7.79
C VAL A 72 9.57 -7.57 -6.85
N PRO A 73 8.29 -7.38 -6.55
CA PRO A 73 7.87 -6.26 -5.75
C PRO A 73 8.40 -6.42 -4.32
N LEU A 74 9.07 -5.42 -3.83
CA LEU A 74 9.56 -5.38 -2.44
C LEU A 74 8.41 -5.16 -1.44
N SER A 75 7.28 -4.69 -1.92
CA SER A 75 6.07 -4.44 -1.13
C SER A 75 4.80 -4.66 -1.94
N THR A 76 3.64 -4.77 -1.27
CA THR A 76 2.33 -4.78 -1.93
C THR A 76 2.10 -3.52 -2.78
N ALA A 77 2.57 -2.37 -2.29
CA ALA A 77 2.48 -1.11 -3.02
C ALA A 77 3.35 -1.11 -4.31
N ASP A 78 4.48 -1.82 -4.30
CA ASP A 78 5.31 -1.98 -5.50
C ASP A 78 4.60 -2.78 -6.60
N ALA A 79 3.78 -3.76 -6.24
CA ALA A 79 2.96 -4.50 -7.20
C ALA A 79 2.02 -3.58 -7.98
N LEU A 80 1.56 -2.48 -7.37
CA LEU A 80 0.66 -1.51 -7.99
C LEU A 80 1.35 -0.63 -9.05
N LYS A 81 2.69 -0.64 -9.14
CA LYS A 81 3.43 0.10 -10.18
C LYS A 81 3.11 -0.37 -11.61
N VAL A 82 2.59 -1.58 -11.77
CA VAL A 82 2.15 -2.09 -13.08
C VAL A 82 0.78 -1.57 -13.49
N VAL A 83 0.06 -0.88 -12.61
CA VAL A 83 -1.32 -0.42 -12.80
C VAL A 83 -1.32 1.05 -13.24
N PRO A 84 -1.74 1.38 -14.47
CA PRO A 84 -1.84 2.79 -14.88
C PRO A 84 -2.85 3.55 -14.03
N GLY A 85 -2.59 4.85 -13.79
CA GLY A 85 -3.46 5.69 -12.97
C GLY A 85 -3.36 5.48 -11.45
N VAL A 86 -2.53 4.54 -11.00
CA VAL A 86 -2.18 4.33 -9.58
C VAL A 86 -0.74 4.78 -9.35
N TRP A 87 -0.55 5.69 -8.41
CA TRP A 87 0.76 6.16 -7.97
C TRP A 87 1.02 5.71 -6.53
N ALA A 88 2.04 4.88 -6.32
CA ALA A 88 2.44 4.39 -5.01
C ALA A 88 3.79 4.99 -4.60
N GLU A 89 3.84 5.65 -3.44
CA GLU A 89 5.05 6.21 -2.84
C GLU A 89 5.72 5.16 -1.94
N SER A 90 6.30 4.15 -2.53
CA SER A 90 6.80 2.94 -1.85
C SER A 90 8.19 3.08 -1.21
N ALA A 91 8.75 4.29 -1.10
CA ALA A 91 10.09 4.49 -0.53
C ALA A 91 10.15 4.50 1.01
N GLY A 92 9.04 4.28 1.69
CA GLY A 92 8.97 4.20 3.17
C GLY A 92 9.46 2.88 3.77
N GLY A 93 9.78 1.90 2.93
CA GLY A 93 10.10 0.52 3.31
C GLY A 93 9.14 -0.47 2.63
N SER A 94 9.11 -1.72 3.06
CA SER A 94 8.22 -2.76 2.53
C SER A 94 6.74 -2.47 2.79
N THR A 95 6.43 -1.56 3.71
CA THR A 95 5.09 -1.04 3.99
C THR A 95 5.15 0.44 4.32
N GLY A 96 3.98 1.08 4.38
CA GLY A 96 3.89 2.51 4.67
C GLY A 96 3.93 3.38 3.43
N ALA A 97 3.41 2.88 2.33
CA ALA A 97 3.23 3.65 1.11
C ALA A 97 2.01 4.57 1.20
N ASN A 98 2.11 5.73 0.58
CA ASN A 98 0.93 6.49 0.21
C ASN A 98 0.53 6.06 -1.20
N ILE A 99 -0.77 5.84 -1.43
CA ILE A 99 -1.27 5.34 -2.70
C ILE A 99 -2.34 6.30 -3.22
N PHE A 100 -2.12 6.82 -4.41
CA PHE A 100 -2.98 7.78 -5.09
C PHE A 100 -3.60 7.15 -6.33
N VAL A 101 -4.85 7.48 -6.61
CA VAL A 101 -5.61 6.90 -7.72
C VAL A 101 -6.21 8.03 -8.56
N ARG A 102 -5.91 8.06 -9.86
CA ARG A 102 -6.59 8.91 -10.87
C ARG A 102 -6.85 10.36 -10.44
N GLY A 103 -5.89 10.99 -9.77
CA GLY A 103 -6.04 12.38 -9.34
C GLY A 103 -6.93 12.60 -8.11
N MET A 104 -7.39 11.54 -7.45
CA MET A 104 -8.17 11.63 -6.22
C MET A 104 -7.33 12.30 -5.12
N PRO A 105 -7.85 13.36 -4.48
CA PRO A 105 -7.08 14.14 -3.53
C PRO A 105 -6.82 13.35 -2.24
N SER A 106 -5.57 13.32 -1.81
CA SER A 106 -5.16 12.68 -0.56
C SER A 106 -3.97 13.40 0.05
N GLU A 107 -3.92 13.45 1.37
CA GLU A 107 -2.78 13.99 2.13
C GLU A 107 -1.73 12.92 2.43
N GLY A 108 -2.11 11.66 2.35
CA GLY A 108 -1.27 10.51 2.63
C GLY A 108 -2.08 9.24 2.80
N ASP A 109 -1.42 8.16 3.23
CA ASP A 109 -1.97 6.82 3.31
C ASP A 109 -2.61 6.36 1.97
N ALA A 110 -3.77 5.73 1.96
CA ALA A 110 -4.44 5.25 0.75
C ALA A 110 -5.98 5.38 0.84
N PRO A 111 -6.54 6.60 0.99
CA PRO A 111 -7.95 6.80 1.34
C PRO A 111 -8.95 6.34 0.26
N PHE A 112 -8.46 6.07 -0.94
CA PHE A 112 -9.28 5.61 -2.08
C PHE A 112 -8.82 4.24 -2.60
N VAL A 113 -8.24 3.41 -1.73
CA VAL A 113 -7.81 2.05 -2.08
C VAL A 113 -8.43 1.05 -1.11
N THR A 114 -9.20 0.11 -1.64
CA THR A 114 -9.70 -1.05 -0.90
C THR A 114 -8.87 -2.26 -1.27
N VAL A 115 -8.31 -2.95 -0.28
CA VAL A 115 -7.59 -4.22 -0.49
C VAL A 115 -8.51 -5.37 -0.08
N GLN A 116 -8.69 -6.32 -0.99
CA GLN A 116 -9.52 -7.49 -0.82
C GLN A 116 -8.71 -8.78 -0.97
N MET A 117 -9.18 -9.83 -0.36
CA MET A 117 -8.74 -11.20 -0.56
C MET A 117 -9.95 -12.04 -0.97
N ASP A 118 -9.91 -12.64 -2.17
CA ASP A 118 -11.03 -13.36 -2.80
C ASP A 118 -12.36 -12.58 -2.80
N GLY A 119 -12.29 -11.25 -2.95
CA GLY A 119 -13.45 -10.36 -2.98
C GLY A 119 -13.91 -9.85 -1.61
N ALA A 120 -13.34 -10.32 -0.49
CA ALA A 120 -13.64 -9.84 0.84
C ALA A 120 -12.64 -8.76 1.28
N PRO A 121 -13.08 -7.56 1.73
CA PRO A 121 -12.18 -6.52 2.23
C PRO A 121 -11.42 -6.97 3.48
N LEU A 122 -10.12 -6.63 3.55
CA LEU A 122 -9.32 -6.87 4.75
C LEU A 122 -9.73 -5.95 5.91
N PHE A 123 -10.02 -4.70 5.61
CA PHE A 123 -10.53 -3.75 6.59
C PHE A 123 -11.53 -2.81 5.93
N PRO A 124 -12.77 -2.61 6.48
CA PRO A 124 -13.84 -1.88 5.81
C PRO A 124 -13.55 -0.42 5.49
N PRO A 125 -13.02 0.41 6.40
CA PRO A 125 -12.45 1.69 6.00
C PRO A 125 -11.21 1.45 5.13
N PRO A 126 -11.07 2.10 3.97
CA PRO A 126 -9.92 1.86 3.09
C PRO A 126 -8.60 2.26 3.74
N THR A 127 -8.64 3.18 4.70
CA THR A 127 -7.45 3.61 5.44
C THR A 127 -7.81 4.20 6.79
N LEU A 128 -6.87 4.11 7.73
CA LEU A 128 -6.77 4.92 8.96
C LEU A 128 -5.42 5.62 8.94
N SER A 129 -5.25 6.72 9.68
CA SER A 129 -3.95 7.38 9.80
C SER A 129 -2.90 6.40 10.31
N PHE A 130 -1.74 6.35 9.66
CA PHE A 130 -0.64 5.40 9.87
C PHE A 130 -0.99 3.93 9.55
N LEU A 131 -2.12 3.66 8.92
CA LEU A 131 -2.52 2.32 8.51
C LEU A 131 -3.25 2.37 7.17
N GLU A 132 -2.52 2.25 6.08
CA GLU A 132 -3.12 1.98 4.77
C GLU A 132 -3.29 0.48 4.55
N ASN A 133 -4.35 0.08 3.82
CA ASN A 133 -4.74 -1.34 3.77
C ASN A 133 -3.73 -2.26 3.09
N SER A 134 -2.81 -1.75 2.23
CA SER A 134 -1.74 -2.58 1.68
C SER A 134 -0.74 -3.04 2.76
N THR A 135 -0.69 -2.33 3.90
CA THR A 135 0.09 -2.74 5.08
C THR A 135 -0.41 -4.05 5.66
N LEU A 136 -1.69 -4.36 5.54
CA LEU A 136 -2.32 -5.56 6.07
C LEU A 136 -2.07 -6.81 5.22
N PHE A 137 -1.41 -6.67 4.10
CA PHE A 137 -1.21 -7.74 3.14
C PHE A 137 0.27 -7.89 2.75
N ARG A 138 0.73 -9.14 2.64
CA ARG A 138 2.03 -9.49 2.08
C ARG A 138 1.83 -10.46 0.92
N MET A 139 2.54 -10.21 -0.18
CA MET A 139 2.53 -11.12 -1.32
C MET A 139 3.51 -12.26 -1.13
N ASP A 140 3.07 -13.47 -1.46
CA ASP A 140 3.85 -14.69 -1.46
C ASP A 140 3.36 -15.66 -2.55
N ASP A 141 3.94 -16.85 -2.61
CA ASP A 141 3.60 -17.88 -3.60
C ASP A 141 2.19 -18.48 -3.41
N THR A 142 1.42 -18.09 -2.36
CA THR A 142 0.02 -18.50 -2.18
C THR A 142 -0.96 -17.70 -3.03
N ILE A 143 -0.51 -16.63 -3.71
CA ILE A 143 -1.34 -15.78 -4.56
C ILE A 143 -1.31 -16.29 -6.01
N GLU A 144 -2.48 -16.47 -6.60
CA GLU A 144 -2.65 -16.85 -8.00
C GLU A 144 -2.51 -15.64 -8.94
N ARG A 145 -3.23 -14.56 -8.60
CA ARG A 145 -3.23 -13.32 -9.38
C ARG A 145 -3.72 -12.13 -8.56
N MET A 146 -3.43 -10.96 -9.08
CA MET A 146 -3.96 -9.68 -8.60
C MET A 146 -4.89 -9.08 -9.67
N GLU A 147 -6.04 -8.60 -9.25
CA GLU A 147 -6.97 -7.81 -10.06
C GLU A 147 -7.08 -6.40 -9.47
N VAL A 148 -6.91 -5.37 -10.29
CA VAL A 148 -7.03 -3.98 -9.85
C VAL A 148 -8.06 -3.24 -10.67
N LEU A 149 -9.24 -3.06 -10.07
CA LEU A 149 -10.31 -2.25 -10.61
C LEU A 149 -10.05 -0.77 -10.28
N ARG A 150 -10.15 0.10 -11.27
CA ARG A 150 -9.98 1.56 -11.10
C ARG A 150 -11.29 2.27 -11.39
N GLY A 151 -11.95 2.79 -10.33
CA GLY A 151 -13.29 3.34 -10.48
C GLY A 151 -14.30 2.28 -10.88
N GLY A 152 -14.96 2.46 -12.02
CA GLY A 152 -15.91 1.49 -12.54
C GLY A 152 -17.10 1.25 -11.61
N PRO A 153 -17.53 -0.01 -11.41
CA PRO A 153 -18.61 -0.36 -10.51
C PRO A 153 -18.21 -0.46 -9.03
N SER A 154 -17.02 0.02 -8.65
CA SER A 154 -16.54 -0.01 -7.25
C SER A 154 -17.52 0.61 -6.25
N PRO A 155 -18.31 1.68 -6.55
CA PRO A 155 -19.30 2.20 -5.60
C PRO A 155 -20.34 1.16 -5.17
N ILE A 156 -20.55 0.09 -5.94
CA ILE A 156 -21.48 -0.98 -5.59
C ILE A 156 -20.78 -2.12 -4.85
N PHE A 157 -19.58 -2.53 -5.30
CA PHE A 157 -18.93 -3.78 -4.89
C PHE A 157 -17.68 -3.59 -4.00
N SER A 158 -17.22 -2.34 -3.79
CA SER A 158 -16.02 -2.04 -2.99
C SER A 158 -16.34 -1.16 -1.79
N ASN A 159 -17.13 -1.64 -0.87
CA ASN A 159 -17.54 -0.87 0.32
C ASN A 159 -18.15 0.50 -0.01
N GLY A 160 -18.83 0.63 -1.15
CA GLY A 160 -19.38 1.90 -1.61
C GLY A 160 -18.36 2.90 -2.16
N GLN A 161 -17.07 2.54 -2.20
CA GLN A 161 -15.98 3.48 -2.54
C GLN A 161 -15.62 3.46 -4.02
N PRO A 162 -15.51 4.62 -4.67
CA PRO A 162 -15.25 4.73 -6.10
C PRO A 162 -13.76 4.73 -6.49
N GLY A 163 -12.86 4.43 -5.57
CA GLY A 163 -11.41 4.42 -5.80
C GLY A 163 -10.91 3.19 -6.55
N ALA A 164 -9.73 2.71 -6.19
CA ALA A 164 -9.20 1.45 -6.67
C ALA A 164 -9.56 0.29 -5.72
N THR A 165 -9.94 -0.83 -6.30
CA THR A 165 -10.06 -2.11 -5.59
C THR A 165 -8.94 -3.02 -6.02
N VAL A 166 -8.08 -3.39 -5.08
CA VAL A 166 -6.99 -4.34 -5.26
C VAL A 166 -7.43 -5.67 -4.67
N ASN A 167 -7.73 -6.64 -5.51
CA ASN A 167 -8.20 -7.95 -5.09
C ASN A 167 -7.13 -9.01 -5.37
N PHE A 168 -6.65 -9.65 -4.32
CA PHE A 168 -5.73 -10.78 -4.40
C PHE A 168 -6.52 -12.07 -4.39
N ILE A 169 -6.35 -12.87 -5.45
CA ILE A 169 -6.97 -14.19 -5.58
C ILE A 169 -5.97 -15.23 -5.10
N GLN A 170 -6.39 -16.06 -4.17
CA GLN A 170 -5.57 -17.12 -3.58
C GLN A 170 -5.52 -18.36 -4.46
N LYS A 171 -4.36 -19.04 -4.47
CA LYS A 171 -4.24 -20.38 -5.02
C LYS A 171 -5.01 -21.38 -4.16
N LYS A 172 -5.84 -22.19 -4.79
CA LYS A 172 -6.54 -23.31 -4.18
C LYS A 172 -5.82 -24.63 -4.54
N GLY A 173 -6.10 -25.69 -3.81
CA GLY A 173 -5.70 -27.04 -4.23
C GLY A 173 -6.47 -27.50 -5.47
N GLY A 174 -5.93 -28.49 -6.17
CA GLY A 174 -6.52 -29.11 -7.34
C GLY A 174 -6.39 -30.64 -7.30
N GLU A 175 -6.80 -31.32 -8.39
CA GLU A 175 -6.69 -32.76 -8.52
C GLU A 175 -5.22 -33.24 -8.48
N GLU A 176 -4.34 -32.49 -9.16
CA GLU A 176 -2.91 -32.77 -9.19
C GLU A 176 -2.20 -32.08 -8.03
N PRO A 177 -1.30 -32.75 -7.32
CA PRO A 177 -0.46 -32.12 -6.33
C PRO A 177 0.47 -31.10 -7.01
N ALA A 178 0.61 -29.93 -6.41
CA ALA A 178 1.51 -28.90 -6.88
C ALA A 178 2.20 -28.20 -5.71
N GLY A 179 3.43 -27.79 -5.91
CA GLY A 179 4.17 -27.07 -4.89
C GLY A 179 5.39 -26.32 -5.42
N SER A 180 5.96 -25.51 -4.56
CA SER A 180 7.21 -24.80 -4.83
C SER A 180 8.01 -24.56 -3.55
N LEU A 181 9.31 -24.63 -3.66
CA LEU A 181 10.26 -24.11 -2.67
C LEU A 181 11.16 -23.10 -3.39
N ARG A 182 11.12 -21.85 -2.96
CA ARG A 182 11.91 -20.77 -3.54
C ARG A 182 12.89 -20.22 -2.50
N LEU A 183 14.14 -20.04 -2.88
CA LEU A 183 15.18 -19.40 -2.11
C LEU A 183 15.60 -18.12 -2.82
N GLY A 184 15.54 -16.99 -2.11
CA GLY A 184 15.95 -15.68 -2.59
C GLY A 184 17.17 -15.17 -1.82
N LEU A 185 18.16 -14.66 -2.54
CA LEU A 185 19.36 -14.01 -2.00
C LEU A 185 19.57 -12.69 -2.76
N GLY A 186 20.04 -11.66 -2.08
CA GLY A 186 20.24 -10.37 -2.74
C GLY A 186 21.31 -9.51 -2.10
N SER A 187 21.48 -8.33 -2.67
CA SER A 187 22.29 -7.28 -2.06
C SER A 187 21.74 -6.92 -0.68
N ASP A 188 22.57 -6.27 0.13
CA ASP A 188 22.20 -5.74 1.44
C ASP A 188 21.66 -6.81 2.42
N GLY A 189 22.25 -8.01 2.36
CA GLY A 189 21.91 -9.11 3.25
C GLY A 189 20.52 -9.71 3.01
N PHE A 190 19.87 -9.43 1.87
CA PHE A 190 18.54 -9.95 1.58
C PHE A 190 18.53 -11.48 1.53
N ARG A 191 17.62 -12.09 2.28
CA ARG A 191 17.36 -13.52 2.33
C ARG A 191 15.85 -13.74 2.45
N ARG A 192 15.33 -14.63 1.62
CA ARG A 192 13.93 -15.02 1.64
C ARG A 192 13.77 -16.50 1.31
N VAL A 193 12.84 -17.14 1.99
CA VAL A 193 12.36 -18.47 1.63
C VAL A 193 10.86 -18.40 1.49
N ASP A 194 10.33 -18.93 0.38
CA ASP A 194 8.92 -19.13 0.12
C ASP A 194 8.65 -20.63 -0.03
N LEU A 195 7.52 -21.07 0.52
CA LEU A 195 7.03 -22.45 0.39
C LEU A 195 5.57 -22.40 -0.02
N PHE A 196 5.19 -23.24 -0.95
CA PHE A 196 3.80 -23.49 -1.32
C PHE A 196 3.61 -24.99 -1.56
N ASN A 197 2.50 -25.53 -1.12
CA ASN A 197 2.08 -26.90 -1.40
C ASN A 197 0.56 -26.98 -1.46
N SER A 198 0.03 -27.74 -2.42
CA SER A 198 -1.39 -27.91 -2.61
C SER A 198 -1.69 -29.30 -3.19
N GLY A 199 -2.95 -29.71 -3.08
CA GLY A 199 -3.37 -30.98 -3.64
C GLY A 199 -4.76 -31.43 -3.16
N LYS A 200 -5.09 -32.67 -3.51
CA LYS A 200 -6.34 -33.33 -3.17
C LYS A 200 -6.19 -34.09 -1.83
N LEU A 201 -7.15 -33.94 -0.93
CA LEU A 201 -7.25 -34.69 0.33
C LEU A 201 -8.22 -35.86 0.21
N GLY A 202 -9.20 -35.76 -0.67
CA GLY A 202 -10.24 -36.77 -0.89
C GLY A 202 -11.18 -36.30 -2.01
N GLU A 203 -12.24 -37.08 -2.27
CA GLU A 203 -13.20 -36.67 -3.30
C GLU A 203 -13.84 -35.32 -2.97
N GLY A 204 -13.66 -34.35 -3.88
CA GLY A 204 -14.14 -32.98 -3.72
C GLY A 204 -13.40 -32.15 -2.65
N TRP A 205 -12.37 -32.68 -1.96
CA TRP A 205 -11.62 -31.95 -0.96
C TRP A 205 -10.21 -31.64 -1.41
N TYR A 206 -9.84 -30.34 -1.30
CA TYR A 206 -8.55 -29.81 -1.73
C TYR A 206 -7.97 -28.90 -0.67
N TYR A 207 -6.64 -28.83 -0.62
CA TYR A 207 -5.94 -27.94 0.31
C TYR A 207 -4.87 -27.13 -0.40
N SER A 208 -4.54 -25.98 0.16
CA SER A 208 -3.28 -25.33 -0.08
C SER A 208 -2.68 -24.81 1.23
N VAL A 209 -1.36 -24.79 1.30
CA VAL A 209 -0.60 -24.23 2.42
C VAL A 209 0.66 -23.60 1.89
N GLY A 210 1.03 -22.44 2.40
CA GLY A 210 2.25 -21.77 1.97
C GLY A 210 2.54 -20.54 2.80
N GLY A 211 3.62 -19.85 2.45
CA GLY A 211 4.04 -18.66 3.12
C GLY A 211 5.50 -18.32 2.84
N PHE A 212 6.01 -17.33 3.55
CA PHE A 212 7.40 -16.93 3.42
C PHE A 212 8.00 -16.52 4.77
N TYR A 213 9.34 -16.50 4.80
CA TYR A 213 10.11 -15.79 5.80
C TYR A 213 11.23 -14.99 5.13
N ARG A 214 11.47 -13.75 5.58
CA ARG A 214 12.50 -12.87 5.02
C ARG A 214 13.28 -12.11 6.08
N SER A 215 14.49 -11.70 5.71
CA SER A 215 15.29 -10.71 6.43
C SER A 215 16.19 -9.97 5.45
N THR A 216 16.42 -8.66 5.69
CA THR A 216 17.38 -7.85 4.93
C THR A 216 17.88 -6.70 5.80
N ASP A 217 19.13 -6.27 5.57
CA ASP A 217 19.67 -5.06 6.18
C ASP A 217 19.18 -3.80 5.44
N GLY A 218 18.68 -3.98 4.19
CA GLY A 218 18.13 -2.93 3.34
C GLY A 218 19.20 -2.08 2.65
N VAL A 219 18.85 -1.53 1.48
CA VAL A 219 19.73 -0.60 0.73
C VAL A 219 20.17 0.61 1.59
N ARG A 220 19.34 0.98 2.56
CA ARG A 220 19.63 1.98 3.60
C ARG A 220 19.97 1.26 4.89
N ASP A 221 21.26 1.08 5.16
CA ASP A 221 21.75 0.36 6.34
C ASP A 221 21.37 1.09 7.64
N THR A 222 20.40 0.52 8.35
CA THR A 222 19.90 0.99 9.64
C THR A 222 20.73 0.50 10.82
N GLN A 223 21.76 -0.32 10.59
CA GLN A 223 22.55 -1.04 11.61
C GLN A 223 21.74 -2.12 12.37
N PHE A 224 20.54 -2.41 11.91
CA PHE A 224 19.68 -3.51 12.35
C PHE A 224 18.86 -3.99 11.14
N PRO A 225 18.25 -5.19 11.15
CA PRO A 225 17.46 -5.66 10.01
C PRO A 225 16.36 -4.66 9.61
N ALA A 226 16.47 -4.14 8.38
CA ALA A 226 15.49 -3.20 7.84
C ALA A 226 14.13 -3.87 7.56
N ASP A 227 14.13 -5.15 7.13
CA ASP A 227 12.93 -5.98 7.08
C ASP A 227 13.18 -7.30 7.79
N LYS A 228 12.18 -7.78 8.52
CA LYS A 228 12.23 -9.09 9.17
C LYS A 228 10.84 -9.58 9.51
N GLY A 229 10.55 -10.81 9.10
CA GLY A 229 9.30 -11.47 9.46
C GLY A 229 8.82 -12.41 8.39
N GLY A 230 7.55 -12.78 8.45
CA GLY A 230 6.98 -13.75 7.54
C GLY A 230 5.47 -13.87 7.64
N GLN A 231 4.96 -14.80 6.85
CA GLN A 231 3.54 -15.07 6.72
C GLN A 231 3.32 -16.56 6.49
N LEU A 232 2.22 -17.06 7.02
CA LEU A 232 1.73 -18.42 6.77
C LEU A 232 0.26 -18.33 6.35
N SER A 233 -0.10 -19.06 5.30
CA SER A 233 -1.48 -19.15 4.78
C SER A 233 -1.88 -20.59 4.57
N ALA A 234 -3.16 -20.87 4.75
CA ALA A 234 -3.75 -22.18 4.42
C ALA A 234 -5.16 -21.99 3.88
N THR A 235 -5.55 -22.80 2.91
CA THR A 235 -6.92 -22.91 2.41
C THR A 235 -7.40 -24.37 2.48
N LEU A 236 -8.69 -24.55 2.69
CA LEU A 236 -9.37 -25.83 2.57
C LEU A 236 -10.62 -25.62 1.74
N THR A 237 -10.70 -26.31 0.60
CA THR A 237 -11.78 -26.21 -0.37
C THR A 237 -12.55 -27.50 -0.42
N HIS A 238 -13.88 -27.42 -0.40
CA HIS A 238 -14.79 -28.53 -0.72
C HIS A 238 -15.64 -28.14 -1.90
N SER A 239 -15.56 -28.95 -2.95
CA SER A 239 -16.30 -28.78 -4.20
C SER A 239 -17.25 -29.96 -4.40
N TRP A 240 -18.49 -29.69 -4.81
CA TRP A 240 -19.51 -30.69 -5.10
C TRP A 240 -20.34 -30.22 -6.31
N ASP A 241 -21.23 -31.06 -6.80
CA ASP A 241 -21.99 -30.78 -8.03
C ASP A 241 -22.74 -29.44 -8.03
N ALA A 242 -23.24 -29.02 -6.86
CA ALA A 242 -24.04 -27.81 -6.71
C ALA A 242 -23.23 -26.60 -6.20
N GLY A 243 -21.92 -26.71 -5.96
CA GLY A 243 -21.17 -25.56 -5.49
C GLY A 243 -19.77 -25.83 -4.96
N GLU A 244 -19.21 -24.81 -4.34
CA GLU A 244 -17.89 -24.82 -3.72
C GLU A 244 -17.90 -23.95 -2.46
N ILE A 245 -17.16 -24.40 -1.44
CA ILE A 245 -16.80 -23.61 -0.28
C ILE A 245 -15.29 -23.67 -0.08
N THR A 246 -14.66 -22.53 0.13
CA THR A 246 -13.25 -22.42 0.54
C THR A 246 -13.18 -21.68 1.86
N VAL A 247 -12.58 -22.27 2.87
CA VAL A 247 -12.20 -21.59 4.10
C VAL A 247 -10.69 -21.33 4.10
N TYR A 248 -10.27 -20.21 4.65
CA TYR A 248 -8.86 -19.84 4.69
C TYR A 248 -8.46 -19.21 6.02
N ALA A 249 -7.17 -19.35 6.32
CA ALA A 249 -6.53 -18.71 7.46
C ALA A 249 -5.17 -18.17 7.03
N ARG A 250 -4.81 -16.99 7.52
CA ARG A 250 -3.51 -16.34 7.29
C ARG A 250 -3.03 -15.70 8.57
N HIS A 251 -1.78 -15.96 8.92
CA HIS A 251 -1.07 -15.29 10.01
C HIS A 251 0.12 -14.55 9.45
N THR A 252 0.28 -13.27 9.79
CA THR A 252 1.41 -12.44 9.37
C THR A 252 2.05 -11.81 10.59
N ASP A 253 3.35 -12.04 10.78
CA ASP A 253 4.20 -11.33 11.75
C ASP A 253 5.42 -10.81 10.98
N ASP A 254 5.34 -9.56 10.53
CA ASP A 254 6.33 -8.95 9.66
C ASP A 254 6.49 -7.46 9.95
N LYS A 255 7.71 -6.96 9.89
CA LYS A 255 8.05 -5.56 10.17
C LYS A 255 9.13 -5.03 9.26
N ASN A 256 9.12 -3.72 9.06
CA ASN A 256 10.17 -3.01 8.34
C ASN A 256 10.55 -1.69 9.03
N ALA A 257 11.80 -1.28 8.85
CA ALA A 257 12.22 0.07 9.15
C ALA A 257 11.35 1.08 8.37
N PHE A 258 10.90 2.12 9.04
CA PHE A 258 10.07 3.15 8.40
C PHE A 258 10.94 4.35 8.01
N PHE A 259 11.29 4.42 6.73
CA PHE A 259 12.09 5.50 6.18
C PHE A 259 11.24 6.75 5.94
N THR A 260 11.64 7.86 6.53
CA THR A 260 11.00 9.17 6.40
C THR A 260 11.88 10.14 5.61
N PRO A 261 11.41 11.35 5.24
CA PRO A 261 12.23 12.34 4.56
C PRO A 261 13.53 12.65 5.28
N ILE A 262 14.61 12.75 4.54
CA ILE A 262 15.96 13.11 4.99
C ILE A 262 16.40 14.42 4.34
N PRO A 263 17.39 15.15 4.91
CA PRO A 263 17.94 16.36 4.29
C PRO A 263 18.70 16.02 2.99
N LEU A 264 18.44 16.80 1.97
CA LEU A 264 19.11 16.80 0.67
C LEU A 264 19.56 18.22 0.35
N LEU A 265 20.69 18.38 -0.34
CA LEU A 265 21.02 19.68 -0.92
C LEU A 265 20.14 19.93 -2.14
N SER A 266 19.56 21.11 -2.21
CA SER A 266 18.66 21.52 -3.28
C SER A 266 19.12 22.83 -3.89
N ARG A 267 19.04 22.90 -5.23
CA ARG A 267 19.16 24.15 -5.98
C ARG A 267 17.85 24.40 -6.71
N ASP A 268 17.59 25.63 -7.04
CA ASP A 268 16.45 26.03 -7.89
C ASP A 268 15.11 25.42 -7.44
N ASN A 269 14.78 25.54 -6.15
CA ASN A 269 13.54 25.06 -5.56
C ASN A 269 13.24 23.57 -5.83
N GLY A 270 14.23 22.70 -5.59
CA GLY A 270 14.09 21.25 -5.76
C GLY A 270 14.36 20.73 -7.17
N SER A 271 14.67 21.58 -8.13
CA SER A 271 14.94 21.14 -9.51
C SER A 271 16.26 20.37 -9.66
N SER A 272 17.21 20.57 -8.74
CA SER A 272 18.49 19.85 -8.67
C SER A 272 18.75 19.39 -7.24
N LEU A 273 18.83 18.09 -7.04
CA LEU A 273 18.99 17.45 -5.73
C LEU A 273 20.30 16.66 -5.67
N SER A 274 20.94 16.67 -4.50
CA SER A 274 22.14 15.87 -4.21
C SER A 274 22.22 15.49 -2.75
N SER A 275 23.15 14.60 -2.42
CA SER A 275 23.38 14.17 -1.05
C SER A 275 23.76 15.34 -0.13
N PHE A 276 23.20 15.33 1.07
CA PHE A 276 23.65 16.24 2.14
C PHE A 276 25.02 15.75 2.68
N PRO A 277 25.93 16.65 3.09
CA PRO A 277 27.22 16.25 3.66
C PRO A 277 27.06 15.24 4.81
N GLY A 278 27.71 14.08 4.68
CA GLY A 278 27.62 12.99 5.65
C GLY A 278 26.39 12.09 5.56
N LEU A 279 25.48 12.35 4.61
CA LEU A 279 24.27 11.57 4.41
C LEU A 279 24.02 11.29 2.91
N ASN A 280 24.30 10.08 2.47
CA ASN A 280 24.09 9.67 1.07
C ASN A 280 22.59 9.60 0.74
N ALA A 281 22.16 10.22 -0.34
CA ALA A 281 20.75 10.30 -0.72
C ALA A 281 20.15 8.93 -1.10
N GLN A 282 20.91 8.03 -1.72
CA GLN A 282 20.43 6.71 -2.18
C GLN A 282 20.53 5.62 -1.11
N THR A 283 21.57 5.65 -0.26
CA THR A 283 21.89 4.57 0.69
C THR A 283 21.87 5.02 2.14
N GLY A 284 21.86 6.32 2.42
CA GLY A 284 21.90 6.87 3.77
C GLY A 284 20.54 6.90 4.47
N THR A 285 20.57 6.87 5.78
CA THR A 285 19.41 7.03 6.66
C THR A 285 19.82 7.67 7.99
N LEU A 286 18.89 8.39 8.62
CA LEU A 286 19.09 8.89 10.00
C LEU A 286 18.89 7.78 11.04
N LEU A 287 18.21 6.68 10.67
CA LEU A 287 17.98 5.53 11.56
C LEU A 287 19.30 4.84 11.89
N GLY A 288 19.42 4.34 13.12
CA GLY A 288 20.63 3.65 13.57
C GLY A 288 20.49 3.06 14.97
N ASN A 289 21.55 2.37 15.43
CA ASN A 289 21.59 1.71 16.73
C ASN A 289 21.41 2.68 17.92
N ASP A 290 21.62 3.98 17.70
CA ASP A 290 21.45 4.99 18.75
C ASP A 290 20.00 5.14 19.22
N PHE A 291 19.04 4.64 18.44
CA PHE A 291 17.59 4.68 18.73
C PHE A 291 17.01 3.33 19.17
N ARG A 292 17.88 2.35 19.49
CA ARG A 292 17.46 1.10 20.09
C ARG A 292 17.17 1.32 21.59
N HIS A 293 16.05 0.77 22.07
CA HIS A 293 15.66 0.83 23.50
C HIS A 293 15.59 2.24 24.09
N VAL A 294 14.93 3.15 23.40
CA VAL A 294 14.74 4.53 23.85
C VAL A 294 13.58 4.61 24.86
N THR A 295 13.79 5.28 26.00
CA THR A 295 12.75 5.52 27.00
C THR A 295 12.09 6.87 26.74
N ILE A 296 10.78 6.85 26.46
CA ILE A 296 9.97 8.02 26.09
C ILE A 296 9.07 8.37 27.27
N PRO A 297 9.18 9.58 27.85
CA PRO A 297 8.25 10.04 28.87
C PRO A 297 6.83 10.21 28.31
N THR A 298 5.83 9.67 29.01
CA THR A 298 4.40 9.73 28.60
C THR A 298 3.52 10.49 29.58
N GLY A 299 4.10 10.92 30.71
CA GLY A 299 3.42 11.64 31.79
C GLY A 299 4.32 11.81 32.99
N ARG A 300 3.81 12.41 34.06
CA ARG A 300 4.54 12.57 35.33
C ARG A 300 4.84 11.21 35.95
N GLY A 301 6.13 10.82 35.94
CA GLY A 301 6.60 9.54 36.48
C GLY A 301 6.21 8.31 35.64
N THR A 302 5.69 8.49 34.45
CA THR A 302 5.36 7.40 33.51
C THR A 302 6.18 7.49 32.23
N SER A 303 6.58 6.35 31.71
CA SER A 303 7.35 6.23 30.46
C SER A 303 7.10 4.91 29.77
N ILE A 304 7.41 4.85 28.49
CA ILE A 304 7.42 3.62 27.68
C ILE A 304 8.81 3.42 27.09
N SER A 305 9.22 2.17 26.95
CA SER A 305 10.43 1.82 26.20
C SER A 305 10.04 1.41 24.79
N ARG A 306 10.75 1.92 23.79
CA ARG A 306 10.55 1.61 22.39
C ARG A 306 11.86 1.34 21.67
N ASP A 307 11.81 0.47 20.68
CA ASP A 307 12.92 0.16 19.80
C ASP A 307 12.57 0.61 18.38
N LEU A 308 13.43 1.46 17.78
CA LEU A 308 13.19 1.92 16.40
C LEU A 308 13.25 0.79 15.39
N ALA A 309 13.89 -0.33 15.70
CA ALA A 309 13.90 -1.53 14.86
C ALA A 309 12.54 -2.24 14.76
N ASP A 310 11.58 -1.89 15.61
CA ASP A 310 10.19 -2.37 15.44
C ASP A 310 9.49 -1.66 14.28
N GLY A 311 9.95 -0.47 13.91
CA GLY A 311 9.57 0.24 12.70
C GLY A 311 8.06 0.28 12.45
N ARG A 312 7.65 -0.07 11.23
CA ARG A 312 6.25 -0.32 10.88
C ARG A 312 6.03 -1.82 10.77
N GLY A 313 5.20 -2.37 11.62
CA GLY A 313 4.96 -3.80 11.72
C GLY A 313 3.49 -4.16 11.66
N ILE A 314 3.23 -5.44 11.48
CA ILE A 314 1.93 -6.07 11.71
C ILE A 314 2.11 -7.41 12.42
N ASN A 315 1.18 -7.71 13.31
CA ASN A 315 0.95 -9.06 13.82
C ASN A 315 -0.55 -9.29 13.67
N LEU A 316 -0.94 -10.03 12.64
CA LEU A 316 -2.30 -10.06 12.14
C LEU A 316 -2.74 -11.48 11.82
N ASP A 317 -3.95 -11.82 12.29
CA ASP A 317 -4.66 -13.03 11.91
C ASP A 317 -5.84 -12.68 11.01
N VAL A 318 -5.98 -13.41 9.90
CA VAL A 318 -7.07 -13.29 8.94
C VAL A 318 -7.73 -14.67 8.81
N PHE A 319 -9.04 -14.73 8.99
CA PHE A 319 -9.85 -15.92 8.75
C PHE A 319 -10.99 -15.57 7.82
N GLY A 320 -11.29 -16.42 6.86
CA GLY A 320 -12.39 -16.13 5.97
C GLY A 320 -12.96 -17.36 5.28
N ALA A 321 -14.04 -17.12 4.56
CA ALA A 321 -14.69 -18.11 3.72
C ALA A 321 -15.25 -17.48 2.45
N SER A 322 -15.15 -18.21 1.35
CA SER A 322 -15.84 -17.94 0.10
C SER A 322 -16.73 -19.13 -0.24
N MET A 323 -18.00 -18.84 -0.53
CA MET A 323 -19.00 -19.83 -0.86
C MET A 323 -19.73 -19.44 -2.14
N ASP A 324 -19.89 -20.37 -3.06
CA ASP A 324 -20.67 -20.22 -4.29
C ASP A 324 -21.44 -21.50 -4.54
N PHE A 325 -22.77 -21.45 -4.54
CA PHE A 325 -23.60 -22.63 -4.75
C PHE A 325 -24.92 -22.33 -5.46
N TYR A 326 -25.49 -23.37 -6.05
CA TYR A 326 -26.73 -23.31 -6.84
C TYR A 326 -27.90 -23.93 -6.08
N VAL A 327 -29.01 -23.20 -5.98
CA VAL A 327 -30.28 -23.67 -5.41
C VAL A 327 -31.38 -23.40 -6.42
N GLY A 328 -31.74 -24.41 -7.18
CA GLY A 328 -32.64 -24.26 -8.34
C GLY A 328 -32.03 -23.30 -9.37
N ASP A 329 -32.76 -22.22 -9.71
CA ASP A 329 -32.31 -21.18 -10.64
C ASP A 329 -31.48 -20.07 -9.99
N TRP A 330 -31.20 -20.16 -8.69
CA TRP A 330 -30.45 -19.16 -7.96
C TRP A 330 -28.99 -19.54 -7.81
N THR A 331 -28.11 -18.58 -8.02
CA THR A 331 -26.72 -18.64 -7.54
C THR A 331 -26.65 -17.85 -6.24
N ILE A 332 -26.21 -18.49 -5.18
CA ILE A 332 -25.96 -17.85 -3.89
C ILE A 332 -24.44 -17.78 -3.69
N SER A 333 -23.96 -16.59 -3.42
CA SER A 333 -22.54 -16.33 -3.21
C SER A 333 -22.34 -15.57 -1.90
N ASP A 334 -21.36 -15.98 -1.11
CA ASP A 334 -21.07 -15.34 0.17
C ASP A 334 -19.57 -15.20 0.36
N ARG A 335 -19.15 -14.05 0.88
CA ARG A 335 -17.75 -13.75 1.22
C ARG A 335 -17.71 -13.23 2.65
N VAL A 336 -17.02 -13.99 3.50
CA VAL A 336 -16.85 -13.67 4.92
C VAL A 336 -15.37 -13.45 5.20
N ASN A 337 -15.05 -12.42 5.96
CA ASN A 337 -13.69 -12.19 6.42
C ASN A 337 -13.70 -11.68 7.87
N PHE A 338 -12.77 -12.18 8.66
CA PHE A 338 -12.49 -11.73 10.03
C PHE A 338 -10.99 -11.44 10.14
N VAL A 339 -10.66 -10.24 10.59
CA VAL A 339 -9.28 -9.78 10.75
C VAL A 339 -9.09 -9.26 12.15
N THR A 340 -8.01 -9.65 12.82
CA THR A 340 -7.68 -9.17 14.17
C THR A 340 -6.17 -9.09 14.35
N GLY A 341 -5.70 -8.08 15.06
CA GLY A 341 -4.28 -7.95 15.39
C GLY A 341 -3.83 -6.52 15.66
N SER A 342 -2.53 -6.31 15.53
CA SER A 342 -1.88 -5.04 15.82
C SER A 342 -1.04 -4.53 14.64
N ALA A 343 -0.99 -3.20 14.50
CA ALA A 343 -0.22 -2.51 13.47
C ALA A 343 0.54 -1.32 14.08
N PRO A 344 1.65 -1.57 14.80
CA PRO A 344 2.47 -0.50 15.38
C PRO A 344 3.27 0.25 14.33
N THR A 345 3.52 1.54 14.58
CA THR A 345 4.47 2.36 13.83
C THR A 345 5.41 3.09 14.80
N ASN A 346 6.71 2.83 14.67
CA ASN A 346 7.78 3.58 15.31
C ASN A 346 8.63 4.23 14.22
N GLY A 347 8.72 5.55 14.19
CA GLY A 347 9.40 6.27 13.12
C GLY A 347 10.10 7.52 13.60
N LEU A 348 11.18 7.89 12.90
CA LEU A 348 11.94 9.10 13.17
C LEU A 348 11.56 10.17 12.13
N PHE A 349 10.82 11.20 12.55
CA PHE A 349 10.32 12.26 11.67
C PHE A 349 11.11 13.55 11.83
N THR A 350 11.73 14.02 10.76
CA THR A 350 12.50 15.27 10.77
C THR A 350 11.61 16.49 11.04
N GLY A 351 12.02 17.32 11.99
CA GLY A 351 11.26 18.49 12.47
C GLY A 351 11.87 19.84 12.09
N ALA A 352 13.13 19.87 11.64
CA ALA A 352 13.81 21.11 11.25
C ALA A 352 14.92 20.85 10.22
N SER A 353 15.28 21.89 9.47
CA SER A 353 16.44 21.87 8.57
C SER A 353 17.75 21.81 9.36
N PRO A 354 18.79 21.13 8.83
CA PRO A 354 20.10 21.09 9.47
C PRO A 354 20.73 22.47 9.64
N GLN A 355 21.46 22.63 10.74
CA GLN A 355 22.32 23.79 11.05
C GLN A 355 23.53 23.33 11.82
N THR A 356 24.56 24.18 11.98
CA THR A 356 25.70 23.87 12.85
C THR A 356 25.26 23.81 14.31
N LEU A 357 25.90 22.96 15.13
CA LEU A 357 25.63 22.90 16.56
C LEU A 357 25.82 24.26 17.23
N SER A 358 26.86 25.02 16.86
CA SER A 358 27.09 26.38 17.35
C SER A 358 25.93 27.31 17.05
N SER A 359 25.34 27.22 15.84
CA SER A 359 24.17 28.02 15.47
C SER A 359 22.93 27.60 16.28
N PHE A 360 22.75 26.29 16.49
CA PHE A 360 21.65 25.76 17.31
C PHE A 360 21.76 26.26 18.76
N ILE A 361 22.95 26.22 19.37
CA ILE A 361 23.20 26.73 20.73
C ILE A 361 22.97 28.24 20.81
N ALA A 362 23.45 28.99 19.81
CA ALA A 362 23.28 30.46 19.78
C ALA A 362 21.80 30.88 19.77
N GLY A 363 20.90 30.06 19.22
CA GLY A 363 19.46 30.29 19.27
C GLY A 363 18.88 30.39 20.69
N TYR A 364 19.58 29.89 21.71
CA TYR A 364 19.17 29.98 23.13
C TYR A 364 19.75 31.21 23.86
N GLY A 365 20.54 32.02 23.18
CA GLY A 365 21.14 33.23 23.75
C GLY A 365 22.21 32.96 24.81
N SER A 366 22.80 31.78 24.87
CA SER A 366 23.80 31.34 25.85
C SER A 366 24.87 30.47 25.19
N ALA A 367 26.04 30.36 25.77
CA ALA A 367 26.98 29.28 25.44
C ALA A 367 26.47 27.95 25.98
N GLY A 368 27.00 26.83 25.49
CA GLY A 368 26.58 25.51 25.94
C GLY A 368 27.62 24.42 25.72
N THR A 369 27.46 23.32 26.42
CA THR A 369 28.30 22.11 26.29
C THR A 369 27.44 20.97 25.73
N ALA A 370 27.89 20.40 24.64
CA ALA A 370 27.20 19.28 23.97
C ALA A 370 28.05 18.02 24.00
N THR A 371 27.40 16.89 24.34
CA THR A 371 28.03 15.55 24.35
C THR A 371 27.13 14.53 23.68
N TYR A 372 27.73 13.49 23.14
CA TYR A 372 26.93 12.36 22.62
C TYR A 372 26.27 11.60 23.78
N VAL A 373 25.01 11.18 23.58
CA VAL A 373 24.26 10.38 24.56
C VAL A 373 24.93 9.01 24.75
N ASN A 374 25.21 8.32 23.66
CA ASN A 374 25.87 7.03 23.70
C ASN A 374 27.36 7.17 23.35
N GLY A 375 28.23 6.62 24.21
CA GLY A 375 29.67 6.66 24.04
C GLY A 375 30.32 7.95 24.55
N GLY A 376 29.57 8.97 25.01
CA GLY A 376 30.11 10.22 25.55
C GLY A 376 30.98 11.01 24.57
N GLY A 377 31.74 11.95 25.10
CA GLY A 377 32.64 12.82 24.31
C GLY A 377 31.94 14.08 23.79
N ALA A 378 32.73 15.14 23.63
CA ALA A 378 32.26 16.44 23.17
C ALA A 378 31.85 16.36 21.67
N VAL A 379 30.83 17.11 21.33
CA VAL A 379 30.39 17.26 19.92
C VAL A 379 31.08 18.49 19.32
N ASP A 380 31.58 18.37 18.10
CA ASP A 380 32.20 19.49 17.37
C ASP A 380 31.16 20.63 17.18
N PRO A 381 31.46 21.88 17.50
CA PRO A 381 30.59 23.03 17.27
C PRO A 381 30.18 23.21 15.82
N ASN A 382 30.96 22.71 14.85
CA ASN A 382 30.65 22.76 13.41
C ASN A 382 29.84 21.54 12.93
N GLN A 383 29.59 20.55 13.79
CA GLN A 383 28.76 19.41 13.45
C GLN A 383 27.38 19.89 13.00
N GLN A 384 26.96 19.43 11.84
CA GLN A 384 25.58 19.63 11.36
C GLN A 384 24.61 18.83 12.24
N VAL A 385 23.63 19.52 12.80
CA VAL A 385 22.61 18.94 13.67
C VAL A 385 21.21 19.30 13.16
N LEU A 386 20.24 18.48 13.50
CA LEU A 386 18.82 18.72 13.22
C LEU A 386 17.98 18.20 14.40
N THR A 387 16.72 18.58 14.44
CA THR A 387 15.75 17.94 15.34
C THR A 387 14.90 16.93 14.57
N ALA A 388 14.66 15.77 15.17
CA ALA A 388 13.71 14.78 14.67
C ALA A 388 12.95 14.13 15.83
N GLY A 389 11.67 13.87 15.60
CA GLY A 389 10.78 13.30 16.60
C GLY A 389 10.70 11.78 16.48
N PHE A 390 10.80 11.07 17.59
CA PHE A 390 10.52 9.64 17.68
C PHE A 390 9.00 9.47 17.88
N TRP A 391 8.28 9.17 16.80
CA TRP A 391 6.83 9.00 16.85
C TRP A 391 6.47 7.56 17.14
N VAL A 392 5.54 7.36 18.04
CA VAL A 392 4.98 6.08 18.45
C VAL A 392 3.50 6.08 18.14
N VAL A 393 3.06 5.13 17.36
CA VAL A 393 1.65 4.89 17.06
C VAL A 393 1.39 3.40 17.25
N ASP A 394 0.62 3.07 18.27
CA ASP A 394 0.12 1.72 18.51
C ASP A 394 -1.33 1.65 18.05
N LYS A 395 -1.66 0.65 17.23
CA LYS A 395 -3.03 0.35 16.78
C LYS A 395 -3.34 -1.12 17.01
N GLU A 396 -4.49 -1.38 17.64
CA GLU A 396 -5.12 -2.70 17.66
C GLU A 396 -6.37 -2.62 16.80
N ILE A 397 -6.52 -3.52 15.84
CA ILE A 397 -7.64 -3.52 14.89
C ILE A 397 -8.38 -4.84 14.91
N GLU A 398 -9.67 -4.76 14.68
CA GLU A 398 -10.54 -5.92 14.44
C GLU A 398 -11.56 -5.56 13.37
N SER A 399 -11.85 -6.49 12.46
CA SER A 399 -12.95 -6.33 11.52
C SER A 399 -13.60 -7.66 11.18
N PHE A 400 -14.91 -7.61 10.99
CA PHE A 400 -15.72 -8.67 10.41
C PHE A 400 -16.47 -8.11 9.22
N THR A 401 -16.41 -8.79 8.08
CA THR A 401 -17.17 -8.41 6.87
C THR A 401 -17.91 -9.61 6.32
N ASN A 402 -19.09 -9.34 5.75
CA ASN A 402 -19.89 -10.32 5.04
C ASN A 402 -20.54 -9.66 3.81
N ASP A 403 -20.41 -10.28 2.65
CA ASP A 403 -21.03 -9.87 1.39
C ASP A 403 -21.81 -11.06 0.83
N LEU A 404 -23.12 -11.06 1.06
CA LEU A 404 -24.05 -12.11 0.64
C LEU A 404 -24.84 -11.66 -0.58
N ARG A 405 -24.80 -12.46 -1.65
CA ARG A 405 -25.43 -12.17 -2.95
C ARG A 405 -26.34 -13.30 -3.43
N PHE A 406 -27.46 -12.92 -4.02
CA PHE A 406 -28.45 -13.81 -4.65
C PHE A 406 -28.59 -13.37 -6.11
N SER A 407 -28.16 -14.21 -7.04
CA SER A 407 -28.23 -13.93 -8.48
C SER A 407 -29.18 -14.89 -9.16
N LYS A 408 -29.94 -14.37 -10.11
CA LYS A 408 -30.89 -15.17 -10.93
C LYS A 408 -30.91 -14.63 -12.34
N ASP A 409 -30.93 -15.55 -13.32
CA ASP A 409 -31.19 -15.20 -14.72
C ASP A 409 -32.71 -14.98 -14.88
N LEU A 410 -33.11 -13.76 -15.18
CA LEU A 410 -34.53 -13.40 -15.37
C LEU A 410 -35.04 -13.83 -16.77
N PHE A 411 -34.18 -13.72 -17.77
CA PHE A 411 -34.37 -14.16 -19.14
C PHE A 411 -33.00 -14.35 -19.81
N GLU A 412 -32.98 -14.86 -21.02
CA GLU A 412 -31.74 -15.15 -21.74
C GLU A 412 -30.82 -13.89 -21.82
N GLY A 413 -29.61 -14.04 -21.34
CA GLY A 413 -28.61 -12.98 -21.34
C GLY A 413 -28.75 -11.91 -20.23
N ASN A 414 -29.78 -12.00 -19.35
CA ASN A 414 -29.94 -11.08 -18.25
C ASN A 414 -29.76 -11.77 -16.90
N THR A 415 -28.98 -11.19 -16.02
CA THR A 415 -28.80 -11.67 -14.65
C THR A 415 -28.99 -10.52 -13.65
N LEU A 416 -29.98 -10.67 -12.78
CA LEU A 416 -30.22 -9.77 -11.67
C LEU A 416 -29.56 -10.31 -10.41
N THR A 417 -28.85 -9.46 -9.68
CA THR A 417 -28.19 -9.77 -8.41
C THR A 417 -28.68 -8.81 -7.33
N ALA A 418 -29.20 -9.35 -6.23
CA ALA A 418 -29.47 -8.61 -5.00
C ALA A 418 -28.45 -9.00 -3.94
N GLY A 419 -27.92 -8.04 -3.19
CA GLY A 419 -26.94 -8.31 -2.16
C GLY A 419 -27.14 -7.53 -0.88
N VAL A 420 -26.59 -8.08 0.18
CA VAL A 420 -26.49 -7.45 1.52
C VAL A 420 -25.03 -7.48 1.94
N TYR A 421 -24.53 -6.31 2.30
CA TYR A 421 -23.19 -6.17 2.87
C TYR A 421 -23.31 -5.76 4.33
N PHE A 422 -22.52 -6.40 5.17
CA PHE A 422 -22.38 -6.06 6.59
C PHE A 422 -20.91 -6.00 6.96
N ALA A 423 -20.52 -4.99 7.71
CA ALA A 423 -19.19 -4.87 8.29
C ALA A 423 -19.28 -4.33 9.71
N LYS A 424 -18.50 -4.92 10.61
CA LYS A 424 -18.23 -4.38 11.94
C LYS A 424 -16.73 -4.30 12.13
N TYR A 425 -16.22 -3.16 12.57
CA TYR A 425 -14.80 -2.92 12.69
C TYR A 425 -14.47 -1.99 13.86
N SER A 426 -13.27 -2.15 14.41
CA SER A 426 -12.80 -1.33 15.52
C SER A 426 -11.32 -0.98 15.38
N SER A 427 -10.92 0.10 16.06
CA SER A 427 -9.52 0.47 16.25
C SER A 427 -9.33 1.01 17.67
N LYS A 428 -8.27 0.52 18.35
CA LYS A 428 -7.77 1.14 19.60
C LYS A 428 -6.44 1.77 19.31
N ASP A 429 -6.37 3.06 19.56
CA ASP A 429 -5.24 3.90 19.21
C ASP A 429 -4.56 4.45 20.46
N THR A 430 -3.22 4.29 20.54
CA THR A 430 -2.39 4.94 21.54
C THR A 430 -1.20 5.57 20.83
N TRP A 431 -1.14 6.90 20.79
CA TRP A 431 -0.11 7.64 20.08
C TRP A 431 0.66 8.58 20.98
N TYR A 432 1.96 8.73 20.69
CA TYR A 432 2.85 9.75 21.26
C TYR A 432 3.67 10.34 20.11
N LEU A 433 3.19 11.46 19.54
CA LEU A 433 3.84 12.12 18.41
C LEU A 433 4.67 13.29 18.91
N GLY A 434 5.83 13.48 18.34
CA GLY A 434 6.83 14.43 18.80
C GLY A 434 8.03 13.68 19.36
N ASN A 435 8.29 13.81 20.65
CA ASN A 435 9.48 13.24 21.30
C ASN A 435 10.73 13.66 20.53
N ASN A 436 10.83 14.99 20.29
CA ASN A 436 11.88 15.55 19.46
C ASN A 436 13.25 15.38 20.12
N MET A 437 14.23 15.02 19.32
CA MET A 437 15.62 14.81 19.75
C MET A 437 16.57 15.68 18.94
N LEU A 438 17.64 16.16 19.56
CA LEU A 438 18.76 16.78 18.88
C LEU A 438 19.70 15.70 18.37
N LEU A 439 19.90 15.67 17.06
CA LEU A 439 20.61 14.62 16.34
C LEU A 439 21.71 15.19 15.46
N THR A 440 22.75 14.41 15.22
CA THR A 440 23.67 14.71 14.12
C THR A 440 22.97 14.52 12.77
N ALA A 441 23.16 15.45 11.83
CA ALA A 441 22.63 15.34 10.47
C ALA A 441 23.59 14.54 9.58
N GLN A 442 23.69 13.24 9.84
CA GLN A 442 24.59 12.30 9.15
C GLN A 442 23.96 10.92 9.06
N ASN A 443 24.58 10.04 8.29
CA ASN A 443 24.18 8.64 8.23
C ASN A 443 24.26 7.99 9.62
N ASN A 444 23.24 7.23 10.01
CA ASN A 444 23.08 6.64 11.34
C ASN A 444 23.27 7.70 12.44
N ALA A 445 22.33 8.64 12.48
CA ALA A 445 22.37 9.82 13.34
C ALA A 445 22.60 9.47 14.82
N ARG A 446 23.28 10.34 15.55
CA ARG A 446 23.56 10.18 16.97
C ARG A 446 22.83 11.23 17.79
N ARG A 447 22.30 10.85 18.93
CA ARG A 447 21.63 11.73 19.90
C ARG A 447 22.64 12.57 20.64
N ILE A 448 22.27 13.82 20.96
CA ILE A 448 23.14 14.80 21.58
C ILE A 448 22.51 15.35 22.87
N ASN A 449 23.24 15.32 23.97
CA ASN A 449 22.91 16.03 25.19
C ASN A 449 23.50 17.43 25.13
N LEU A 450 22.71 18.45 25.53
CA LEU A 450 23.09 19.86 25.54
C LEU A 450 22.67 20.52 26.85
N THR A 451 23.66 21.11 27.54
CA THR A 451 23.43 21.95 28.71
C THR A 451 24.02 23.34 28.43
N LEU A 452 23.27 24.38 28.71
CA LEU A 452 23.70 25.76 28.55
C LEU A 452 24.59 26.23 29.74
N ALA A 453 25.41 27.24 29.50
CA ALA A 453 26.30 27.78 30.52
C ALA A 453 25.54 28.43 31.69
N ASP A 454 24.29 28.83 31.49
CA ASP A 454 23.41 29.38 32.54
C ASP A 454 22.70 28.27 33.36
N GLY A 455 23.01 27.00 33.10
CA GLY A 455 22.46 25.83 33.81
C GLY A 455 21.19 25.27 33.26
N ARG A 456 20.58 25.88 32.20
CA ARG A 456 19.41 25.29 31.55
C ARG A 456 19.81 24.02 30.80
N GLN A 457 18.99 22.97 30.96
CA GLN A 457 19.15 21.70 30.25
C GLN A 457 18.26 21.71 29.02
N VAL A 458 18.85 21.81 27.82
CA VAL A 458 18.11 21.81 26.55
C VAL A 458 17.68 20.40 26.18
N THR A 459 18.56 19.42 26.47
CA THR A 459 18.23 18.02 26.16
C THR A 459 18.54 17.09 27.34
N ARG A 460 17.77 16.00 27.40
CA ARG A 460 18.07 14.84 28.25
C ARG A 460 17.91 13.60 27.41
N ASP A 461 18.89 12.69 27.38
CA ASP A 461 18.95 11.53 26.54
C ASP A 461 18.71 11.84 25.06
N GLY A 462 19.12 13.04 24.64
CA GLY A 462 18.91 13.61 23.33
C GLY A 462 17.58 14.36 23.14
N PHE A 463 16.57 14.13 23.97
CA PHE A 463 15.26 14.78 23.84
C PHE A 463 15.35 16.28 24.05
N THR A 464 14.88 17.07 23.08
CA THR A 464 14.66 18.52 23.16
C THR A 464 13.22 18.88 23.49
N GLY A 465 12.33 17.90 23.44
CA GLY A 465 10.92 18.02 23.73
C GLY A 465 10.27 16.65 23.74
N THR A 466 9.24 16.53 24.52
CA THR A 466 8.43 15.32 24.67
C THR A 466 7.28 15.32 23.65
N SER A 467 6.26 14.49 23.84
CA SER A 467 5.10 14.43 22.95
C SER A 467 4.41 15.80 22.85
N PHE A 468 4.24 16.32 21.63
CA PHE A 468 3.37 17.48 21.39
C PHE A 468 1.91 17.07 21.09
N PHE A 469 1.67 15.80 20.78
CA PHE A 469 0.35 15.23 20.54
C PHE A 469 0.29 13.82 21.12
N SER A 470 -0.57 13.61 22.10
CA SER A 470 -0.92 12.29 22.62
C SER A 470 -2.36 11.96 22.25
N LEU A 471 -2.61 10.71 21.93
CA LEU A 471 -3.93 10.16 21.64
C LEU A 471 -4.14 8.89 22.43
N ARG A 472 -5.31 8.76 23.02
CA ARG A 472 -5.89 7.50 23.44
C ARG A 472 -7.34 7.49 22.97
N GLY A 473 -7.66 6.58 22.05
CA GLY A 473 -8.97 6.49 21.44
C GLY A 473 -9.41 5.05 21.25
N ASP A 474 -10.68 4.79 21.45
CA ASP A 474 -11.35 3.54 21.16
C ASP A 474 -12.51 3.83 20.21
N TYR A 475 -12.55 3.14 19.09
CA TYR A 475 -13.52 3.38 18.01
C TYR A 475 -14.15 2.08 17.57
N ASP A 476 -15.46 2.10 17.40
CA ASP A 476 -16.28 1.03 16.82
C ASP A 476 -17.06 1.58 15.63
N GLY A 477 -17.06 0.85 14.52
CA GLY A 477 -17.80 1.20 13.31
C GLY A 477 -18.64 0.02 12.84
N GLN A 478 -19.79 0.32 12.27
CA GLN A 478 -20.66 -0.65 11.62
C GLN A 478 -21.17 -0.09 10.31
N ASN A 479 -21.03 -0.85 9.22
CA ASN A 479 -21.63 -0.54 7.93
C ASN A 479 -22.62 -1.64 7.56
N THR A 480 -23.80 -1.24 7.11
CA THR A 480 -24.79 -2.15 6.53
C THR A 480 -25.24 -1.59 5.20
N ALA A 481 -25.25 -2.38 4.14
CA ALA A 481 -25.74 -1.93 2.85
C ALA A 481 -26.59 -2.99 2.17
N VAL A 482 -27.53 -2.50 1.35
CA VAL A 482 -28.28 -3.32 0.40
C VAL A 482 -27.98 -2.80 -0.99
N PHE A 483 -27.86 -3.71 -1.94
CA PHE A 483 -27.61 -3.35 -3.33
C PHE A 483 -28.35 -4.24 -4.32
N LEU A 484 -28.57 -3.69 -5.49
CA LEU A 484 -29.14 -4.36 -6.63
C LEU A 484 -28.26 -4.08 -7.84
N ALA A 485 -27.90 -5.10 -8.59
CA ALA A 485 -27.12 -4.98 -9.81
C ALA A 485 -27.73 -5.84 -10.92
N ASP A 486 -27.77 -5.30 -12.12
CA ASP A 486 -28.26 -5.97 -13.31
C ASP A 486 -27.19 -6.03 -14.39
N GLU A 487 -27.03 -7.18 -14.99
CA GLU A 487 -26.13 -7.44 -16.11
C GLU A 487 -26.92 -8.02 -17.26
N TRP A 488 -26.93 -7.32 -18.40
CA TRP A 488 -27.75 -7.71 -19.55
C TRP A 488 -26.92 -7.73 -20.84
N GLN A 489 -26.77 -8.92 -21.42
CA GLN A 489 -26.30 -9.13 -22.79
C GLN A 489 -27.47 -8.92 -23.74
N VAL A 490 -27.69 -7.66 -24.16
CA VAL A 490 -28.85 -7.25 -24.99
C VAL A 490 -28.87 -7.98 -26.33
N ASN A 491 -27.70 -8.16 -26.92
CA ASN A 491 -27.47 -8.93 -28.14
C ASN A 491 -25.98 -9.31 -28.21
N GLU A 492 -25.55 -9.98 -29.27
CA GLU A 492 -24.15 -10.43 -29.44
C GLU A 492 -23.09 -9.32 -29.33
N ARG A 493 -23.50 -8.06 -29.53
CA ARG A 493 -22.58 -6.91 -29.54
C ARG A 493 -22.72 -5.98 -28.36
N LEU A 494 -23.94 -5.83 -27.81
CA LEU A 494 -24.21 -4.86 -26.74
C LEU A 494 -24.42 -5.55 -25.39
N ARG A 495 -23.60 -5.21 -24.43
CA ARG A 495 -23.79 -5.53 -23.02
C ARG A 495 -24.03 -4.25 -22.23
N LEU A 496 -25.03 -4.26 -21.37
CA LEU A 496 -25.33 -3.23 -20.39
C LEU A 496 -25.12 -3.79 -18.99
N ASP A 497 -24.69 -2.98 -18.06
CA ASP A 497 -24.71 -3.30 -16.64
C ASP A 497 -24.96 -2.05 -15.81
N GLY A 498 -25.61 -2.23 -14.68
CA GLY A 498 -25.91 -1.14 -13.76
C GLY A 498 -26.12 -1.65 -12.36
N GLY A 499 -26.09 -0.73 -11.41
CA GLY A 499 -26.35 -1.08 -10.02
C GLY A 499 -26.63 0.14 -9.17
N ILE A 500 -27.29 -0.12 -8.07
CA ILE A 500 -27.60 0.83 -7.01
C ILE A 500 -27.23 0.23 -5.66
N ARG A 501 -26.76 1.06 -4.74
CA ARG A 501 -26.42 0.68 -3.37
C ARG A 501 -26.93 1.75 -2.42
N TYR A 502 -27.50 1.33 -1.32
CA TYR A 502 -27.84 2.18 -0.18
C TYR A 502 -27.14 1.66 1.05
N GLU A 503 -26.40 2.53 1.73
CA GLU A 503 -25.55 2.16 2.87
C GLU A 503 -25.86 3.03 4.09
N TRP A 504 -25.81 2.40 5.26
CA TRP A 504 -25.86 3.00 6.59
C TRP A 504 -24.50 2.76 7.26
N GLN A 505 -23.91 3.80 7.79
CA GLN A 505 -22.74 3.72 8.67
C GLN A 505 -23.11 4.28 10.03
N GLN A 506 -22.66 3.59 11.07
CA GLN A 506 -22.68 4.05 12.45
C GLN A 506 -21.25 3.98 12.99
N VAL A 507 -20.81 5.05 13.65
CA VAL A 507 -19.51 5.10 14.31
C VAL A 507 -19.70 5.63 15.72
N ASP A 508 -19.34 4.80 16.68
CA ASP A 508 -19.23 5.16 18.08
C ASP A 508 -17.76 5.21 18.49
N GLY A 509 -17.42 6.08 19.44
CA GLY A 509 -16.05 6.10 19.94
C GLY A 509 -15.87 6.96 21.17
N THR A 510 -14.72 6.76 21.80
CA THR A 510 -14.28 7.56 22.93
C THR A 510 -12.86 8.05 22.68
N VAL A 511 -12.64 9.35 22.78
CA VAL A 511 -11.33 9.98 22.65
C VAL A 511 -11.03 10.72 23.96
N HIS A 512 -9.92 10.34 24.60
CA HIS A 512 -9.47 11.01 25.81
C HIS A 512 -9.06 12.45 25.53
N ASP A 513 -9.43 13.36 26.42
CA ASP A 513 -8.96 14.74 26.39
C ASP A 513 -7.45 14.78 26.62
N THR A 514 -6.81 15.84 26.20
CA THR A 514 -5.36 16.04 26.37
C THR A 514 -5.06 17.34 27.07
N ALA A 515 -3.91 17.38 27.75
CA ALA A 515 -3.40 18.60 28.35
C ALA A 515 -1.90 18.70 28.09
N THR A 516 -1.41 19.93 27.94
CA THR A 516 0.03 20.20 27.89
C THR A 516 0.51 20.53 29.31
N VAL A 517 1.47 19.79 29.80
CA VAL A 517 2.01 19.93 31.17
C VAL A 517 3.52 19.99 31.18
N ASP A 518 4.07 20.66 32.17
CA ASP A 518 5.46 20.54 32.61
C ASP A 518 5.57 19.26 33.46
N LEU A 519 6.45 18.31 33.08
CA LEU A 519 6.50 16.99 33.73
C LEU A 519 7.13 17.06 35.13
N ASP A 520 8.19 17.85 35.31
CA ASP A 520 8.95 17.94 36.58
C ASP A 520 8.73 19.26 37.35
N GLY A 521 8.06 20.24 36.73
CA GLY A 521 7.79 21.56 37.31
C GLY A 521 9.02 22.45 37.40
N ASN A 522 10.10 22.14 36.70
CA ASN A 522 11.34 22.90 36.69
C ASN A 522 11.53 23.63 35.34
N PRO A 523 11.38 24.94 35.26
CA PRO A 523 11.48 25.70 34.01
C PRO A 523 12.87 25.65 33.36
N ASN A 524 13.89 25.12 34.03
CA ASN A 524 15.25 25.00 33.51
C ASN A 524 15.47 23.66 32.76
N THR A 525 14.55 22.71 32.83
CA THR A 525 14.57 21.47 32.08
C THR A 525 13.72 21.65 30.81
N LEU A 526 14.29 22.29 29.78
CA LEU A 526 13.53 22.74 28.60
C LEU A 526 12.90 21.60 27.80
N TYR A 527 13.43 20.37 27.91
CA TYR A 527 13.04 19.20 27.16
C TYR A 527 11.68 18.61 27.59
N ASP A 528 11.10 18.96 28.74
CA ASP A 528 9.84 18.38 29.24
C ASP A 528 8.82 19.40 29.75
N ASN A 529 9.06 20.70 29.53
CA ASN A 529 8.19 21.81 29.98
C ASN A 529 6.83 21.84 29.23
N ALA A 530 6.69 21.15 28.11
CA ALA A 530 5.48 21.18 27.28
C ALA A 530 5.14 19.78 26.73
N THR A 531 4.70 18.88 27.63
CA THR A 531 4.35 17.51 27.24
C THR A 531 2.85 17.37 27.11
N SER A 532 2.38 16.88 25.94
CA SER A 532 1.00 16.46 25.77
C SER A 532 0.78 15.12 26.48
N ILE A 533 -0.21 15.07 27.34
CA ILE A 533 -0.64 13.86 28.06
C ILE A 533 -2.13 13.61 27.84
N SER A 534 -2.55 12.35 27.81
CA SER A 534 -3.97 11.98 27.80
C SER A 534 -4.53 12.05 29.23
N LEU A 535 -5.71 12.64 29.38
CA LEU A 535 -6.40 12.82 30.64
C LEU A 535 -7.38 11.64 30.90
N PRO A 536 -7.84 11.43 32.15
CA PRO A 536 -8.93 10.50 32.45
C PRO A 536 -10.28 10.92 31.85
N SER A 537 -10.50 12.23 31.63
CA SER A 537 -11.70 12.72 30.95
C SER A 537 -11.64 12.42 29.46
N SER A 538 -12.80 12.26 28.85
CA SER A 538 -12.93 11.90 27.44
C SER A 538 -14.20 12.50 26.84
N ARG A 539 -14.19 12.66 25.53
CA ARG A 539 -15.37 12.99 24.74
C ARG A 539 -15.83 11.78 23.92
N ARG A 540 -17.13 11.71 23.69
CA ARG A 540 -17.74 10.69 22.83
C ARG A 540 -17.77 11.18 21.38
N ILE A 541 -17.54 10.25 20.47
CA ILE A 541 -17.87 10.37 19.05
C ILE A 541 -19.13 9.52 18.85
N ASP A 542 -20.10 10.05 18.11
CA ASP A 542 -21.35 9.39 17.75
C ASP A 542 -21.79 9.97 16.40
N GLN A 543 -21.70 9.17 15.35
CA GLN A 543 -21.93 9.61 13.97
C GLN A 543 -22.73 8.56 13.22
N ASP A 544 -23.83 8.99 12.63
CA ASP A 544 -24.67 8.20 11.73
C ASP A 544 -24.66 8.86 10.33
N ASP A 545 -24.34 8.08 9.30
CA ASP A 545 -24.38 8.50 7.91
C ASP A 545 -25.18 7.54 7.04
N LYS A 546 -25.80 8.08 5.98
CA LYS A 546 -26.58 7.29 5.01
C LYS A 546 -26.31 7.81 3.62
N HIS A 547 -25.96 6.92 2.71
CA HIS A 547 -25.63 7.30 1.35
C HIS A 547 -26.17 6.36 0.29
N PHE A 548 -26.39 6.94 -0.87
CA PHE A 548 -26.84 6.26 -2.08
C PHE A 548 -25.74 6.34 -3.14
N SER A 549 -25.39 5.22 -3.74
CA SER A 549 -24.48 5.12 -4.87
C SER A 549 -25.16 4.46 -6.05
N TRP A 550 -24.68 4.78 -7.24
CA TRP A 550 -25.14 4.13 -8.47
C TRP A 550 -24.01 4.00 -9.49
N THR A 551 -24.19 3.06 -10.41
CA THR A 551 -23.29 2.88 -11.56
C THR A 551 -24.11 2.45 -12.77
N LEU A 552 -23.68 2.87 -13.95
CA LEU A 552 -24.26 2.47 -15.23
C LEU A 552 -23.13 2.32 -16.24
N GLY A 553 -23.05 1.18 -16.89
CA GLY A 553 -22.03 0.85 -17.88
C GLY A 553 -22.62 0.23 -19.14
N ALA A 554 -21.94 0.45 -20.27
CA ALA A 554 -22.22 -0.17 -21.54
C ALA A 554 -20.92 -0.62 -22.19
N ASN A 555 -20.91 -1.81 -22.77
CA ASN A 555 -19.83 -2.30 -23.62
C ASN A 555 -20.40 -2.66 -24.99
N TYR A 556 -19.78 -2.17 -26.04
CA TYR A 556 -20.18 -2.46 -27.41
C TYR A 556 -19.03 -3.11 -28.19
N LYS A 557 -19.24 -4.33 -28.62
CA LYS A 557 -18.32 -5.12 -29.42
C LYS A 557 -18.35 -4.62 -30.89
N LEU A 558 -17.25 -3.98 -31.28
CA LEU A 558 -17.07 -3.48 -32.64
C LEU A 558 -16.76 -4.63 -33.61
N THR A 559 -15.83 -5.49 -33.19
CA THR A 559 -15.39 -6.72 -33.87
C THR A 559 -15.16 -7.81 -32.83
N ASP A 560 -14.81 -9.02 -33.26
CA ASP A 560 -14.47 -10.11 -32.32
C ASP A 560 -13.27 -9.79 -31.46
N ASN A 561 -12.40 -8.86 -31.90
CA ASN A 561 -11.16 -8.49 -31.24
C ASN A 561 -11.16 -7.08 -30.67
N ALA A 562 -12.26 -6.32 -30.78
CA ALA A 562 -12.30 -4.94 -30.33
C ALA A 562 -13.65 -4.55 -29.75
N SER A 563 -13.63 -3.81 -28.67
CA SER A 563 -14.81 -3.23 -28.03
C SER A 563 -14.56 -1.80 -27.55
N VAL A 564 -15.65 -1.05 -27.38
CA VAL A 564 -15.66 0.24 -26.70
C VAL A 564 -16.58 0.15 -25.51
N PHE A 565 -16.25 0.87 -24.44
CA PHE A 565 -17.14 0.97 -23.29
C PHE A 565 -17.30 2.40 -22.82
N ALA A 566 -18.42 2.67 -22.19
CA ALA A 566 -18.68 3.91 -21.48
C ALA A 566 -19.28 3.58 -20.11
N ARG A 567 -18.94 4.37 -19.10
CA ARG A 567 -19.45 4.22 -17.74
C ARG A 567 -19.64 5.57 -17.06
N ALA A 568 -20.70 5.67 -16.27
CA ALA A 568 -20.88 6.73 -15.30
C ALA A 568 -21.20 6.13 -13.94
N ASN A 569 -20.67 6.71 -12.88
CA ASN A 569 -20.98 6.30 -11.53
C ASN A 569 -20.91 7.49 -10.57
N SER A 570 -21.62 7.37 -9.46
CA SER A 570 -21.55 8.26 -8.33
C SER A 570 -21.42 7.43 -7.06
N GLY A 571 -20.45 7.81 -6.25
CA GLY A 571 -20.17 7.17 -4.98
C GLY A 571 -19.75 8.20 -3.94
N TYR A 572 -19.35 7.70 -2.79
CA TYR A 572 -18.99 8.53 -1.65
C TYR A 572 -17.85 7.90 -0.86
N LYS A 573 -17.20 8.70 -0.03
CA LYS A 573 -16.31 8.23 1.02
C LYS A 573 -16.81 8.77 2.35
N LEU A 574 -17.17 7.86 3.24
CA LEU A 574 -17.58 8.17 4.59
C LEU A 574 -16.38 8.62 5.44
N PRO A 575 -16.59 9.46 6.47
CA PRO A 575 -15.53 9.85 7.38
C PRO A 575 -14.90 8.63 8.07
N ALA A 576 -13.58 8.56 8.09
CA ALA A 576 -12.84 7.60 8.89
C ALA A 576 -12.77 8.06 10.36
N PHE A 577 -12.37 7.18 11.27
CA PHE A 577 -12.22 7.48 12.70
C PHE A 577 -11.40 8.74 12.97
N ASP A 578 -10.30 8.92 12.24
CA ASP A 578 -9.43 10.09 12.36
C ASP A 578 -10.12 11.39 11.96
N ASN A 579 -10.95 11.36 10.91
CA ASN A 579 -11.73 12.52 10.50
C ASN A 579 -12.73 12.92 11.60
N LEU A 580 -13.44 11.94 12.16
CA LEU A 580 -14.42 12.16 13.22
C LEU A 580 -13.76 12.61 14.53
N ARG A 581 -12.57 12.05 14.85
CA ARG A 581 -11.74 12.54 15.97
C ARG A 581 -11.43 14.03 15.82
N ASP A 582 -11.10 14.48 14.62
CA ASP A 582 -10.72 15.85 14.34
C ASP A 582 -11.93 16.77 14.05
N GLY A 583 -13.16 16.25 14.23
CA GLY A 583 -14.42 16.98 14.07
C GLY A 583 -14.87 17.17 12.63
N ASN A 584 -14.25 16.44 11.69
CA ASN A 584 -14.64 16.46 10.28
C ASN A 584 -15.67 15.35 10.00
N THR A 585 -16.92 15.73 9.91
CA THR A 585 -18.07 14.84 9.66
C THR A 585 -18.55 14.89 8.21
N LYS A 586 -17.83 15.56 7.31
CA LYS A 586 -18.25 15.72 5.92
C LYS A 586 -18.02 14.45 5.13
N VAL A 587 -19.08 13.99 4.48
CA VAL A 587 -18.99 12.92 3.48
C VAL A 587 -18.45 13.51 2.18
N GLN A 588 -17.50 12.81 1.59
CA GLN A 588 -16.95 13.17 0.28
C GLN A 588 -17.80 12.50 -0.80
N GLU A 589 -18.23 13.27 -1.79
CA GLU A 589 -18.95 12.75 -2.95
C GLU A 589 -18.03 12.71 -4.17
N ILE A 590 -18.19 11.70 -4.99
CA ILE A 590 -17.32 11.43 -6.12
C ILE A 590 -18.16 11.01 -7.32
N ASP A 591 -18.15 11.83 -8.37
CA ASP A 591 -18.73 11.50 -9.68
C ASP A 591 -17.62 11.12 -10.65
N GLN A 592 -17.79 10.01 -11.36
CA GLN A 592 -16.80 9.49 -12.30
C GLN A 592 -17.44 9.15 -13.64
N TYR A 593 -16.72 9.47 -14.72
CA TYR A 593 -17.07 9.13 -16.09
C TYR A 593 -15.89 8.50 -16.78
N GLU A 594 -16.12 7.40 -17.49
CA GLU A 594 -15.10 6.66 -18.22
C GLU A 594 -15.57 6.39 -19.65
N LEU A 595 -14.63 6.49 -20.58
CA LEU A 595 -14.76 6.03 -21.96
C LEU A 595 -13.54 5.23 -22.32
N GLY A 596 -13.70 3.99 -22.80
CA GLY A 596 -12.57 3.15 -23.11
C GLY A 596 -12.68 2.40 -24.41
N PHE A 597 -11.51 1.99 -24.89
CA PHE A 597 -11.33 1.14 -26.05
C PHE A 597 -10.45 -0.05 -25.66
N LYS A 598 -10.87 -1.25 -26.04
CA LYS A 598 -10.15 -2.49 -25.82
C LYS A 598 -10.00 -3.21 -27.14
N SER A 599 -8.79 -3.63 -27.47
CA SER A 599 -8.52 -4.43 -28.66
C SER A 599 -7.37 -5.39 -28.40
N GLY A 600 -7.42 -6.59 -28.94
CA GLY A 600 -6.35 -7.55 -28.81
C GLY A 600 -6.42 -8.65 -29.86
N ALA A 601 -5.24 -9.10 -30.23
CA ALA A 601 -4.98 -10.22 -31.10
C ALA A 601 -3.71 -10.92 -30.60
N GLN A 602 -3.34 -12.05 -31.17
CA GLN A 602 -2.12 -12.77 -30.80
C GLN A 602 -0.85 -11.87 -30.82
N SER A 603 -0.81 -10.90 -31.74
CA SER A 603 0.31 -9.99 -31.90
C SER A 603 0.26 -8.74 -31.02
N TYR A 604 -0.86 -8.42 -30.39
CA TYR A 604 -0.97 -7.23 -29.53
C TYR A 604 -2.17 -7.28 -28.59
N ASP A 605 -2.05 -6.54 -27.51
CA ASP A 605 -3.13 -6.13 -26.60
C ASP A 605 -3.08 -4.62 -26.42
N LEU A 606 -4.22 -3.94 -26.45
CA LEU A 606 -4.32 -2.50 -26.25
C LEU A 606 -5.59 -2.14 -25.48
N TYR A 607 -5.39 -1.41 -24.37
CA TYR A 607 -6.45 -0.81 -23.56
C TYR A 607 -6.19 0.68 -23.45
N LEU A 608 -7.18 1.47 -23.82
CA LEU A 608 -7.17 2.92 -23.65
C LEU A 608 -8.38 3.30 -22.80
N THR A 609 -8.18 4.16 -21.81
CA THR A 609 -9.28 4.67 -20.99
C THR A 609 -9.09 6.17 -20.76
N ALA A 610 -10.04 6.97 -21.21
CA ALA A 610 -10.19 8.35 -20.80
C ALA A 610 -11.13 8.42 -19.60
N PHE A 611 -10.81 9.24 -18.60
CA PHE A 611 -11.62 9.40 -17.40
C PHE A 611 -11.75 10.85 -16.97
N TYR A 612 -12.84 11.15 -16.29
CA TYR A 612 -13.09 12.40 -15.58
C TYR A 612 -13.66 12.10 -14.20
N ASN A 613 -13.04 12.70 -13.17
CA ASN A 613 -13.47 12.57 -11.77
C ASN A 613 -13.75 13.96 -11.20
N LYS A 614 -14.83 14.10 -10.48
CA LYS A 614 -15.16 15.29 -9.70
C LYS A 614 -15.35 14.92 -8.24
N PHE A 615 -14.69 15.64 -7.36
CA PHE A 615 -14.76 15.44 -5.91
C PHE A 615 -15.33 16.67 -5.24
N THR A 616 -16.25 16.45 -4.31
CA THR A 616 -16.81 17.47 -3.44
C THR A 616 -16.59 17.14 -1.97
N ASN A 617 -16.44 18.17 -1.14
CA ASN A 617 -16.24 18.03 0.30
C ASN A 617 -14.98 17.27 0.70
N SER A 618 -13.88 17.35 -0.06
CA SER A 618 -12.62 16.74 0.35
C SER A 618 -12.00 17.52 1.51
N PRO A 619 -11.74 16.90 2.67
CA PRO A 619 -11.01 17.53 3.74
C PRO A 619 -9.52 17.58 3.41
N PHE A 620 -8.86 18.68 3.74
CA PHE A 620 -7.42 18.87 3.59
C PHE A 620 -6.85 19.56 4.82
N GLN A 621 -5.66 19.13 5.20
CA GLN A 621 -4.84 19.81 6.19
C GLN A 621 -3.77 20.62 5.47
N ALA A 622 -3.83 21.93 5.57
CA ALA A 622 -2.83 22.82 5.02
C ALA A 622 -1.80 23.19 6.09
N PHE A 623 -0.52 23.02 5.75
CA PHE A 623 0.61 23.52 6.52
C PHE A 623 1.14 24.78 5.82
N LEU A 624 1.09 25.90 6.51
CA LEU A 624 1.59 27.16 5.98
C LEU A 624 3.08 27.33 6.32
N GLN A 625 3.75 28.20 5.58
CA GLN A 625 5.18 28.48 5.78
C GLN A 625 5.51 29.08 7.15
N ASP A 626 4.53 29.70 7.80
CA ASP A 626 4.64 30.24 9.16
C ASP A 626 4.50 29.18 10.27
N GLY A 627 4.33 27.91 9.90
CA GLY A 627 4.15 26.79 10.81
C GLY A 627 2.71 26.57 11.30
N THR A 628 1.78 27.39 10.87
CA THR A 628 0.36 27.19 11.19
C THR A 628 -0.22 26.04 10.36
N ASN A 629 -1.13 25.28 10.94
CA ASN A 629 -1.93 24.29 10.23
C ASN A 629 -3.42 24.61 10.40
N PHE A 630 -4.19 24.27 9.40
CA PHE A 630 -5.64 24.34 9.46
C PHE A 630 -6.26 23.25 8.59
N THR A 631 -7.37 22.70 9.06
CA THR A 631 -8.18 21.78 8.27
C THR A 631 -9.27 22.57 7.56
N THR A 632 -9.45 22.33 6.28
CA THR A 632 -10.47 22.93 5.45
C THR A 632 -11.06 21.91 4.49
N VAL A 633 -12.18 22.26 3.88
CA VAL A 633 -12.86 21.39 2.90
C VAL A 633 -12.86 22.14 1.57
N GLY A 634 -12.51 21.43 0.52
CA GLY A 634 -12.53 21.95 -0.85
C GLY A 634 -12.97 20.90 -1.85
N ASP A 635 -13.09 21.31 -3.09
CA ASP A 635 -13.41 20.44 -4.21
C ASP A 635 -12.17 20.21 -5.07
N SER A 636 -12.21 19.19 -5.88
CA SER A 636 -11.19 18.97 -6.90
C SER A 636 -11.77 18.26 -8.12
N ARG A 637 -11.07 18.38 -9.24
CA ARG A 637 -11.35 17.62 -10.44
C ARG A 637 -10.09 17.00 -11.00
N ALA A 638 -10.24 15.88 -11.65
CA ALA A 638 -9.16 15.23 -12.38
C ALA A 638 -9.68 14.66 -13.69
N TYR A 639 -8.90 14.76 -14.74
CA TYR A 639 -9.12 14.05 -15.99
C TYR A 639 -7.81 13.51 -16.53
N GLY A 640 -7.88 12.42 -17.27
CA GLY A 640 -6.69 11.80 -17.80
C GLY A 640 -6.98 10.73 -18.82
N VAL A 641 -5.88 10.20 -19.37
CA VAL A 641 -5.88 9.08 -20.29
C VAL A 641 -4.90 8.04 -19.79
N GLU A 642 -5.37 6.81 -19.68
CA GLU A 642 -4.58 5.63 -19.36
C GLU A 642 -4.33 4.79 -20.61
N VAL A 643 -3.14 4.21 -20.69
CA VAL A 643 -2.78 3.20 -21.69
C VAL A 643 -2.19 1.97 -20.98
N GLU A 644 -2.64 0.79 -21.40
CA GLU A 644 -2.06 -0.50 -21.01
C GLU A 644 -2.02 -1.35 -22.29
N GLY A 645 -0.87 -1.93 -22.62
CA GLY A 645 -0.77 -2.77 -23.80
C GLY A 645 0.55 -3.47 -23.95
N ALA A 646 0.55 -4.45 -24.84
CA ALA A 646 1.73 -5.20 -25.25
C ALA A 646 1.69 -5.40 -26.77
N TRP A 647 2.83 -5.30 -27.42
CA TRP A 647 3.00 -5.57 -28.85
C TRP A 647 4.06 -6.64 -29.07
N ARG A 648 3.72 -7.65 -29.87
CA ARG A 648 4.54 -8.83 -30.18
C ARG A 648 4.82 -8.87 -31.67
N PRO A 649 5.76 -8.02 -32.17
CA PRO A 649 6.00 -7.85 -33.63
C PRO A 649 6.65 -9.05 -34.28
N VAL A 650 7.45 -9.81 -33.55
CA VAL A 650 8.14 -11.02 -34.03
C VAL A 650 8.17 -12.05 -32.90
N GLY A 651 8.39 -13.32 -33.25
CA GLY A 651 8.49 -14.40 -32.26
C GLY A 651 9.52 -14.10 -31.19
N GLY A 652 9.15 -14.26 -29.93
CA GLY A 652 10.00 -14.04 -28.78
C GLY A 652 10.07 -12.58 -28.27
N LEU A 653 9.78 -11.57 -29.09
CA LEU A 653 9.84 -10.16 -28.66
C LEU A 653 8.47 -9.66 -28.17
N GLU A 654 8.40 -9.14 -26.96
CA GLU A 654 7.27 -8.42 -26.43
C GLU A 654 7.67 -7.01 -25.96
N LEU A 655 6.89 -6.02 -26.34
CA LEU A 655 7.05 -4.62 -25.98
C LEU A 655 5.81 -4.20 -25.15
N ALA A 656 5.91 -4.22 -23.82
CA ALA A 656 4.82 -3.84 -22.94
C ALA A 656 4.91 -2.35 -22.56
N LEU A 657 3.76 -1.68 -22.52
CA LEU A 657 3.63 -0.27 -22.13
C LEU A 657 2.45 -0.11 -21.17
N THR A 658 2.71 0.54 -20.04
CA THR A 658 1.65 1.09 -19.19
C THR A 658 1.92 2.57 -18.94
N GLY A 659 0.87 3.37 -18.86
CA GLY A 659 1.06 4.78 -18.58
C GLY A 659 -0.23 5.54 -18.32
N VAL A 660 -0.06 6.73 -17.77
CA VAL A 660 -1.14 7.69 -17.54
C VAL A 660 -0.62 9.10 -17.81
N TRP A 661 -1.47 9.89 -18.45
CA TRP A 661 -1.40 11.33 -18.43
C TRP A 661 -2.59 11.86 -17.62
N LEU A 662 -2.33 12.80 -16.68
CA LEU A 662 -3.27 13.25 -15.67
C LEU A 662 -3.18 14.77 -15.48
N ASP A 663 -4.33 15.47 -15.46
CA ASP A 663 -4.44 16.84 -14.96
C ASP A 663 -5.44 16.85 -13.81
N ALA A 664 -4.95 17.07 -12.59
CA ALA A 664 -5.74 17.12 -11.37
C ALA A 664 -5.55 18.47 -10.68
N LYS A 665 -6.64 19.17 -10.37
CA LYS A 665 -6.61 20.53 -9.81
C LYS A 665 -7.63 20.70 -8.70
N TYR A 666 -7.27 21.53 -7.72
CA TYR A 666 -8.20 21.98 -6.71
C TYR A 666 -9.22 22.98 -7.29
N GLU A 667 -10.47 22.87 -6.85
CA GLU A 667 -11.58 23.77 -7.17
C GLU A 667 -12.25 24.21 -5.86
N ASN A 668 -12.82 25.43 -5.84
CA ASN A 668 -13.50 25.95 -4.66
C ASN A 668 -12.70 25.83 -3.35
N TYR A 669 -11.36 26.03 -3.45
CA TYR A 669 -10.44 25.78 -2.36
C TYR A 669 -9.59 26.99 -2.01
N ARG A 670 -10.27 28.10 -1.60
CA ARG A 670 -9.61 29.35 -1.17
C ARG A 670 -8.51 29.76 -2.17
N GLU A 671 -7.35 30.20 -1.65
CA GLU A 671 -6.16 30.60 -2.41
C GLU A 671 -5.50 29.46 -3.23
N PHE A 672 -5.84 28.21 -2.97
CA PHE A 672 -5.26 27.05 -3.67
C PHE A 672 -6.07 26.64 -4.92
N THR A 673 -7.18 27.31 -5.20
CA THR A 673 -7.99 27.05 -6.39
C THR A 673 -7.16 27.19 -7.67
N GLY A 674 -7.16 26.14 -8.50
CA GLY A 674 -6.39 26.05 -9.74
C GLY A 674 -5.01 25.41 -9.58
N ASN A 675 -4.50 25.25 -8.35
CA ASN A 675 -3.27 24.51 -8.07
C ASN A 675 -3.42 23.03 -8.42
N GLN A 676 -2.31 22.41 -8.80
CA GLN A 676 -2.24 20.97 -9.02
C GLN A 676 -2.49 20.24 -7.69
N VAL A 677 -3.27 19.17 -7.73
CA VAL A 677 -3.42 18.28 -6.57
C VAL A 677 -2.05 17.75 -6.18
N MET A 678 -1.72 17.89 -4.90
CA MET A 678 -0.38 17.59 -4.39
C MET A 678 -0.03 16.11 -4.56
N ARG A 679 1.27 15.84 -4.69
CA ARG A 679 1.92 14.53 -4.72
C ARG A 679 1.58 13.66 -5.93
N GLN A 680 0.74 14.10 -6.85
CA GLN A 680 0.33 13.33 -8.02
C GLN A 680 1.10 13.74 -9.27
N PRO A 681 1.83 12.81 -9.92
CA PRO A 681 2.55 13.10 -11.16
C PRO A 681 1.57 13.31 -12.32
N LYS A 682 1.82 14.33 -13.16
CA LYS A 682 1.04 14.52 -14.40
C LYS A 682 1.24 13.42 -15.42
N GLN A 683 2.38 12.75 -15.36
CA GLN A 683 2.77 11.70 -16.30
C GLN A 683 3.46 10.57 -15.55
N GLN A 684 3.06 9.36 -15.86
CA GLN A 684 3.69 8.15 -15.35
C GLN A 684 3.70 7.13 -16.48
N PHE A 685 4.89 6.64 -16.83
CA PHE A 685 5.09 5.65 -17.89
C PHE A 685 6.00 4.54 -17.44
N ARG A 686 5.69 3.33 -17.87
CA ARG A 686 6.49 2.13 -17.70
C ARG A 686 6.54 1.41 -19.04
N PHE A 687 7.75 1.24 -19.59
CA PHE A 687 8.00 0.55 -20.84
C PHE A 687 8.91 -0.64 -20.57
N THR A 688 8.46 -1.85 -20.94
CA THR A 688 9.14 -3.11 -20.66
C THR A 688 9.32 -3.90 -21.95
N PRO A 689 10.41 -3.74 -22.71
CA PRO A 689 10.84 -4.72 -23.70
C PRO A 689 11.28 -6.00 -23.03
N SER A 690 10.83 -7.14 -23.54
CA SER A 690 11.27 -8.47 -23.12
C SER A 690 11.48 -9.37 -24.33
N TYR A 691 12.37 -10.34 -24.18
CA TYR A 691 12.64 -11.33 -25.22
C TYR A 691 12.71 -12.74 -24.64
N TYR A 692 12.06 -13.67 -25.31
CA TYR A 692 11.95 -15.07 -24.93
C TYR A 692 12.76 -15.93 -25.90
N TRP A 693 13.62 -16.80 -25.37
CA TRP A 693 14.33 -17.84 -26.10
C TRP A 693 13.95 -19.21 -25.58
N THR A 694 13.55 -20.08 -26.47
CA THR A 694 13.49 -21.52 -26.16
C THR A 694 14.86 -22.13 -26.42
N LEU A 695 15.50 -22.61 -25.36
CA LEU A 695 16.81 -23.23 -25.36
C LEU A 695 16.64 -24.77 -25.29
N PRO A 696 17.66 -25.58 -25.67
CA PRO A 696 17.53 -27.03 -25.59
C PRO A 696 17.25 -27.59 -24.18
N PHE A 697 17.53 -26.80 -23.12
CA PHE A 697 17.38 -27.21 -21.72
C PHE A 697 16.32 -26.41 -20.97
N GLY A 698 15.63 -25.50 -21.64
CA GLY A 698 14.61 -24.67 -20.98
C GLY A 698 14.31 -23.37 -21.69
N ASP A 699 13.52 -22.52 -21.08
CA ASP A 699 13.08 -21.24 -21.63
C ASP A 699 13.70 -20.08 -20.85
N LEU A 700 14.29 -19.14 -21.57
CA LEU A 700 14.91 -17.93 -21.02
C LEU A 700 14.10 -16.69 -21.44
N LYS A 701 13.65 -15.92 -20.47
CA LYS A 701 13.13 -14.56 -20.66
C LYS A 701 14.13 -13.54 -20.14
N VAL A 702 14.43 -12.52 -20.90
CA VAL A 702 15.14 -11.32 -20.41
C VAL A 702 14.27 -10.11 -20.62
N PHE A 703 14.36 -9.13 -19.71
CA PHE A 703 13.61 -7.91 -19.80
C PHE A 703 14.36 -6.72 -19.21
N ALA A 704 13.96 -5.53 -19.66
CA ALA A 704 14.38 -4.26 -19.07
C ALA A 704 13.14 -3.40 -18.91
N THR A 705 12.98 -2.74 -17.78
CA THR A 705 11.85 -1.83 -17.53
C THR A 705 12.37 -0.42 -17.32
N TYR A 706 12.03 0.46 -18.24
CA TYR A 706 12.22 1.89 -18.07
C TYR A 706 10.96 2.51 -17.49
N SER A 707 11.07 3.15 -16.32
CA SER A 707 9.98 3.84 -15.66
C SER A 707 10.27 5.34 -15.55
N ARG A 708 9.30 6.18 -15.91
CA ARG A 708 9.38 7.63 -15.75
C ARG A 708 8.22 8.13 -14.91
N ILE A 709 8.56 8.94 -13.90
CA ILE A 709 7.61 9.64 -13.03
C ILE A 709 7.79 11.14 -13.30
N GLY A 710 6.70 11.82 -13.64
CA GLY A 710 6.67 13.25 -13.90
C GLY A 710 6.88 14.08 -12.64
N ASP A 711 7.13 15.37 -12.84
CA ASP A 711 7.20 16.34 -11.76
C ASP A 711 5.83 16.51 -11.07
N ARG A 712 5.88 16.89 -9.81
CA ARG A 712 4.72 17.13 -8.94
C ARG A 712 5.09 18.07 -7.80
N TYR A 713 4.15 18.38 -6.94
CA TYR A 713 4.37 19.23 -5.78
C TYR A 713 4.10 18.46 -4.48
N ALA A 714 4.88 18.74 -3.44
CA ALA A 714 4.70 18.12 -2.13
C ALA A 714 3.58 18.78 -1.32
N ASP A 715 3.22 20.02 -1.64
CA ASP A 715 2.35 20.90 -0.85
C ASP A 715 1.16 21.44 -1.67
N LEU A 716 0.11 21.87 -0.96
CA LEU A 716 -1.10 22.48 -1.54
C LEU A 716 -0.81 23.79 -2.30
N ALA A 717 0.14 24.57 -1.82
CA ALA A 717 0.52 25.84 -2.42
C ALA A 717 1.32 25.69 -3.72
N ASN A 718 1.74 24.48 -4.07
CA ASN A 718 2.62 24.16 -5.19
C ASN A 718 3.96 24.93 -5.14
N THR A 719 4.49 25.13 -3.95
CA THR A 719 5.78 25.81 -3.72
C THR A 719 6.95 24.85 -3.63
N GLN A 720 6.74 23.63 -3.15
CA GLN A 720 7.77 22.61 -3.01
C GLN A 720 7.71 21.59 -4.15
N LYS A 721 8.57 21.77 -5.14
CA LYS A 721 8.62 20.89 -6.31
C LYS A 721 9.34 19.57 -5.99
N LEU A 722 8.72 18.47 -6.37
CA LEU A 722 9.31 17.13 -6.47
C LEU A 722 9.67 16.90 -7.95
N PRO A 723 10.96 16.88 -8.31
CA PRO A 723 11.37 16.79 -9.72
C PRO A 723 10.99 15.43 -10.34
N SER A 724 10.85 15.42 -11.67
CA SER A 724 10.71 14.18 -12.42
C SER A 724 11.97 13.31 -12.29
N TYR A 725 11.80 12.00 -12.32
CA TYR A 725 12.90 11.06 -12.36
C TYR A 725 12.56 9.84 -13.23
N HIS A 726 13.57 9.03 -13.52
CA HIS A 726 13.39 7.77 -14.25
C HIS A 726 14.24 6.68 -13.62
N THR A 727 13.76 5.45 -13.67
CA THR A 727 14.52 4.27 -13.21
C THR A 727 14.64 3.26 -14.34
N LEU A 728 15.69 2.46 -14.27
CA LEU A 728 15.90 1.31 -15.12
C LEU A 728 16.01 0.06 -14.23
N ASP A 729 15.09 -0.88 -14.42
CA ASP A 729 15.12 -2.20 -13.82
C ASP A 729 15.46 -3.23 -14.91
N VAL A 730 16.19 -4.29 -14.58
CA VAL A 730 16.54 -5.35 -15.53
C VAL A 730 16.30 -6.71 -14.89
N GLY A 731 16.01 -7.72 -15.70
CA GLY A 731 15.85 -9.06 -15.17
C GLY A 731 15.98 -10.15 -16.21
N ALA A 732 16.21 -11.36 -15.68
CA ALA A 732 16.25 -12.58 -16.45
C ALA A 732 15.57 -13.70 -15.66
N ASN A 733 14.71 -14.47 -16.30
CA ASN A 733 14.07 -15.67 -15.76
C ASN A 733 14.42 -16.86 -16.65
N LEU A 734 14.90 -17.93 -16.05
CA LEU A 734 15.28 -19.15 -16.73
C LEU A 734 14.52 -20.34 -16.13
N HIS A 735 13.68 -20.96 -16.93
CA HIS A 735 13.03 -22.23 -16.61
C HIS A 735 13.86 -23.37 -17.18
N VAL A 736 14.25 -24.33 -16.36
CA VAL A 736 15.05 -25.49 -16.76
C VAL A 736 14.30 -26.77 -16.50
N GLY A 737 13.97 -27.48 -17.57
CA GLY A 737 13.07 -28.65 -17.51
C GLY A 737 11.70 -28.23 -16.95
N GLU A 738 11.05 -29.17 -16.25
CA GLU A 738 9.70 -28.97 -15.71
C GLU A 738 9.70 -28.39 -14.27
N HIS A 739 10.85 -28.42 -13.57
CA HIS A 739 10.89 -28.20 -12.13
C HIS A 739 11.66 -26.97 -11.69
N TRP A 740 12.70 -26.54 -12.42
CA TRP A 740 13.58 -25.47 -11.95
C TRP A 740 13.29 -24.12 -12.56
N GLU A 741 13.26 -23.10 -11.73
CA GLU A 741 13.16 -21.71 -12.11
C GLU A 741 14.28 -20.92 -11.44
N PHE A 742 15.02 -20.14 -12.20
CA PHE A 742 16.05 -19.23 -11.73
C PHE A 742 15.69 -17.82 -12.18
N ALA A 743 15.75 -16.86 -11.26
CA ALA A 743 15.55 -15.48 -11.58
C ALA A 743 16.69 -14.60 -11.07
N ALA A 744 17.05 -13.60 -11.84
CA ALA A 744 18.00 -12.57 -11.48
C ALA A 744 17.39 -11.21 -11.83
N THR A 745 17.34 -10.27 -10.88
CA THR A 745 16.82 -8.93 -11.11
C THR A 745 17.74 -7.87 -10.52
N GLY A 746 17.77 -6.72 -11.18
CA GLY A 746 18.41 -5.51 -10.68
C GLY A 746 17.40 -4.37 -10.71
N SER A 747 17.15 -3.76 -9.57
CA SER A 747 16.27 -2.61 -9.43
C SER A 747 17.07 -1.32 -9.39
N ASN A 748 16.55 -0.25 -10.06
CA ASN A 748 17.18 1.06 -10.16
C ASN A 748 18.69 0.95 -10.52
N VAL A 749 19.02 0.13 -11.53
CA VAL A 749 20.43 -0.15 -11.89
C VAL A 749 21.20 1.09 -12.33
N SER A 750 20.52 2.13 -12.78
CA SER A 750 21.10 3.47 -13.05
C SER A 750 21.47 4.22 -11.77
N ASN A 751 21.04 3.77 -10.60
CA ASN A 751 21.20 4.41 -9.31
C ASN A 751 20.67 5.86 -9.27
N GLU A 752 19.51 6.06 -9.90
CA GLU A 752 18.84 7.36 -9.98
C GLU A 752 18.42 7.87 -8.61
N LEU A 753 18.50 9.19 -8.44
CA LEU A 753 17.98 9.90 -7.27
C LEU A 753 16.60 10.47 -7.59
N GLY A 754 15.55 9.72 -7.28
CA GLY A 754 14.17 10.18 -7.35
C GLY A 754 13.59 10.42 -5.96
N LEU A 755 12.59 11.28 -5.84
CA LEU A 755 11.86 11.49 -4.59
C LEU A 755 10.46 10.92 -4.70
N THR A 756 9.97 10.28 -3.65
CA THR A 756 8.55 9.93 -3.53
C THR A 756 7.77 11.01 -2.79
N GLU A 757 8.32 11.57 -1.73
CA GLU A 757 7.65 12.51 -0.84
C GLU A 757 8.57 13.66 -0.45
N GLY A 758 8.00 14.84 -0.13
CA GLY A 758 8.64 15.95 0.56
C GLY A 758 8.01 16.17 1.92
N ASN A 759 8.79 16.64 2.89
CA ASN A 759 8.26 17.00 4.20
C ASN A 759 7.71 18.42 4.18
N VAL A 760 6.40 18.57 4.02
CA VAL A 760 5.71 19.87 3.95
C VAL A 760 5.80 20.70 5.26
N ARG A 761 6.11 20.07 6.38
CA ARG A 761 6.26 20.73 7.69
C ARG A 761 7.61 21.42 7.86
N VAL A 762 8.57 21.09 6.99
CA VAL A 762 9.90 21.69 6.99
C VAL A 762 10.13 22.33 5.63
N PRO A 763 9.64 23.54 5.37
CA PRO A 763 9.85 24.22 4.10
C PRO A 763 11.36 24.45 3.91
N GLY A 764 11.92 23.82 2.88
CA GLY A 764 13.37 23.78 2.74
C GLY A 764 13.87 24.38 1.43
N ALA A 765 13.37 23.94 0.31
CA ALA A 765 13.92 24.26 -0.99
C ALA A 765 13.84 25.74 -1.37
N ALA A 766 12.88 26.47 -0.83
CA ALA A 766 12.72 27.90 -1.10
C ALA A 766 13.67 28.81 -0.32
N THR A 767 14.27 28.37 0.78
CA THR A 767 14.94 29.27 1.74
C THR A 767 16.29 28.80 2.24
N GLY A 768 16.97 27.86 1.85
CA GLY A 768 18.23 27.48 2.51
C GLY A 768 19.08 26.45 1.78
N GLY A 769 18.68 26.08 0.59
CA GLY A 769 19.43 25.09 -0.19
C GLY A 769 19.30 23.66 0.37
N VAL A 770 18.41 23.42 1.34
CA VAL A 770 18.12 22.09 1.88
C VAL A 770 16.66 21.72 1.65
N PHE A 771 16.43 20.55 1.09
CA PHE A 771 15.11 19.98 0.87
C PHE A 771 14.96 18.72 1.71
N MET A 772 13.88 18.62 2.49
CA MET A 772 13.56 17.41 3.25
C MET A 772 12.72 16.48 2.36
N GLY A 773 13.36 15.48 1.77
CA GLY A 773 12.72 14.57 0.83
C GLY A 773 12.90 13.11 1.20
N ARG A 774 11.98 12.24 0.74
CA ARG A 774 12.09 10.78 0.85
C ARG A 774 12.61 10.23 -0.48
N PRO A 775 13.91 9.91 -0.61
CA PRO A 775 14.45 9.37 -1.85
C PRO A 775 14.00 7.92 -2.06
N ILE A 776 13.86 7.51 -3.33
CA ILE A 776 13.78 6.10 -3.69
C ILE A 776 15.04 5.36 -3.25
N ALA A 777 14.94 4.03 -3.09
CA ALA A 777 16.10 3.21 -2.77
C ALA A 777 17.13 3.27 -3.92
N GLY A 778 18.40 3.21 -3.58
CA GLY A 778 19.50 3.00 -4.53
C GLY A 778 19.39 1.66 -5.24
N ARG A 779 20.36 1.35 -6.10
CA ARG A 779 20.38 0.07 -6.85
C ARG A 779 20.43 -1.12 -5.91
N SER A 780 19.72 -2.19 -6.28
CA SER A 780 19.74 -3.46 -5.57
C SER A 780 19.65 -4.63 -6.55
N TYR A 781 20.13 -5.80 -6.13
CA TYR A 781 20.14 -7.02 -6.94
C TYR A 781 19.54 -8.17 -6.15
N LEU A 782 18.77 -9.02 -6.84
CA LEU A 782 18.14 -10.19 -6.25
C LEU A 782 18.35 -11.40 -7.17
N PHE A 783 18.67 -12.54 -6.57
CA PHE A 783 18.70 -13.86 -7.21
C PHE A 783 17.73 -14.78 -6.50
N SER A 784 17.00 -15.58 -7.25
CA SER A 784 16.19 -16.63 -6.68
C SER A 784 16.32 -17.93 -7.47
N ALA A 785 16.18 -19.04 -6.75
CA ALA A 785 16.05 -20.38 -7.32
C ALA A 785 14.80 -21.03 -6.72
N ALA A 786 13.94 -21.56 -7.56
CA ALA A 786 12.76 -22.28 -7.14
C ALA A 786 12.75 -23.69 -7.74
N TYR A 787 12.32 -24.65 -6.93
CA TYR A 787 11.97 -25.99 -7.36
C TYR A 787 10.46 -26.16 -7.29
N LYS A 788 9.86 -26.61 -8.40
CA LYS A 788 8.41 -26.84 -8.53
C LYS A 788 8.15 -28.32 -8.73
N TRP A 789 7.09 -28.87 -8.17
CA TRP A 789 6.67 -30.28 -8.33
C TRP A 789 5.18 -30.40 -8.56
#